data_4216c6e36c4630177193cef127a71a11
#
_entry.id   4216c6e36c4630177193cef127a71a11
#
_cell.length_a   1.000
_cell.length_b   1.000
_cell.length_c   1.000
_cell.angle_alpha   90.00
_cell.angle_beta   90.00
_cell.angle_gamma   90.00
#
_symmetry.space_group_name_H-M   'P 1'
#
loop_
_entity.id
_entity.type
_entity.pdbx_description
1 polymer ?
#
loop_
_entity_poly.entity_id
_entity_poly.type
_entity_poly.pdbx_seq_one_letter_code
_entity_poly.pdbx_strand_id
1 'polypeptide(L)'
;MADKFQIQDGLSQRAREFPELATGFFAVDSMSTESILYLMKEYAKEHGKPHFFDDINLSKVVAMMEGEADGKTDPAAALYAVCAKLMGHVQQSLNTFPDKRIDFYYRKILKQENREAEGDRAFVTLDVDNDDVSYVLPKGTRFSAGENSKGENIEFESVCDSPINNVKVAKILTVSCVKGYPIAQAEIPVYTPKDASEQKMQPYPLFGLTRSNEVPEGTVFSQVGLCVSNRIFYMSSGVRNVKLNFVFARESLRRTVADVDYGSVSEFSAAFMNAFKLSLTTENGWLDIEDYKIGCNILNSECPENELSLEFTLKDTAPAIVNYDPVIHGERYRSKNPVLRLLVSPRKSRTLWFALMRMHLQSVRIAVDVSKCRDIAVSNEYGPASTLLPVQPFGAVPSVGSSFIVGCKEICGKKLNSFDVRGKWCGLPNCKDFSEWYSQYDNPPKTSDFTVSLSGLYGGNWLPSDEYSVTSSLFNAMNADFKMSFNSIVCSRTSEMIPEDENFMYSPMMKDGFFKMKLIAPSKAFMHQEMSRAVCNSFLTQILKKKSADEMPNQPYTPSIEDLYVNYTSFAEETLSTNDAQNSDSIVFVHPYGFSEKEPYFVHNGELFLGLQFAGKPKKVNLYFVLNRDSAARGLEKGMCNWSYMGPLGWKILPDENRLADTTSHFTSSGIVTLDLPSDISSETELMPSGYYWIRISPKGDFWRECSRLLTVFTQSLEVKRVCGFEDGLIQDHCKPKCIKELTKSVAGISSVYQFEESFGGKVRETDNKMRMRVAEYLYHRNRGVCTEDCERLILEHFPEVLKVKCFPHVRIDESTGRYDCACPGHLLVVPVSPMFCDGTFQWDPCVSGSVLLNIRDYLQSKVSRIAKVQVVNPFFDKLQVRCNVKLKHRENEGEILLDLNEKINRYLSPWFPQVGGITKHFGWKLDKTELKSYIESLDYVDQVMDDFTIMKIASTDEQRFLVNLFEQSEERLLHGSFPWSIAVPMRKHFINDIDSANNSGSRRVNNGYGGLEIGQTFIIRRR
;
A
#
# COMPACT_ATOMS: atom_id res chain seq x y z
N MET A 1 14.49 37.31 -14.03
CA MET A 1 13.96 36.36 -15.03
C MET A 1 12.44 36.21 -14.95
N ALA A 2 11.79 36.45 -13.81
CA ALA A 2 10.34 36.38 -13.66
C ALA A 2 9.59 37.39 -14.56
N ASP A 3 10.18 38.52 -14.86
CA ASP A 3 9.51 39.59 -15.62
C ASP A 3 9.31 39.31 -17.11
N LYS A 4 10.00 38.34 -17.71
CA LYS A 4 9.82 38.00 -19.15
C LYS A 4 8.53 37.25 -19.48
N PHE A 5 7.89 36.63 -18.44
CA PHE A 5 6.66 35.82 -18.61
C PHE A 5 5.36 36.61 -18.33
N GLN A 6 5.47 37.90 -18.04
CA GLN A 6 4.33 38.71 -17.59
C GLN A 6 3.41 39.23 -18.74
N ILE A 7 3.77 39.04 -19.99
CA ILE A 7 3.10 39.76 -21.12
C ILE A 7 1.77 39.10 -21.52
N GLN A 8 1.52 37.80 -21.26
CA GLN A 8 0.26 37.14 -21.55
C GLN A 8 -0.21 36.26 -20.40
N ASP A 9 -1.43 36.45 -19.95
CA ASP A 9 -2.06 35.71 -18.85
C ASP A 9 -2.61 34.31 -19.25
N GLY A 10 -2.33 33.87 -20.47
CA GLY A 10 -2.94 32.68 -21.06
C GLY A 10 -4.34 32.98 -21.65
N LEU A 11 -4.88 32.01 -22.36
CA LEU A 11 -6.17 32.11 -23.01
C LEU A 11 -7.26 31.42 -22.19
N SER A 12 -8.46 32.01 -22.11
CA SER A 12 -9.63 31.40 -21.48
C SER A 12 -10.70 31.08 -22.53
N GLN A 13 -11.66 30.18 -22.20
CA GLN A 13 -12.80 29.89 -23.08
C GLN A 13 -13.56 31.16 -23.47
N ARG A 14 -13.73 32.09 -22.53
CA ARG A 14 -14.40 33.38 -22.80
C ARG A 14 -13.55 34.32 -23.67
N ALA A 15 -12.22 34.34 -23.48
CA ALA A 15 -11.32 35.22 -24.21
C ALA A 15 -11.09 34.79 -25.67
N ARG A 16 -11.41 33.52 -26.02
CA ARG A 16 -11.33 33.04 -27.40
C ARG A 16 -12.59 33.37 -28.23
N GLU A 17 -13.67 33.80 -27.59
CA GLU A 17 -14.88 34.19 -28.28
C GLU A 17 -14.62 35.51 -29.06
N PHE A 18 -14.95 35.51 -30.37
CA PHE A 18 -14.91 36.66 -31.22
C PHE A 18 -16.35 37.20 -31.39
N PRO A 19 -16.72 38.26 -30.64
CA PRO A 19 -18.07 38.82 -30.75
C PRO A 19 -18.42 39.21 -32.18
N GLU A 20 -17.42 39.60 -32.97
CA GLU A 20 -17.54 40.02 -34.35
C GLU A 20 -17.99 38.89 -35.29
N LEU A 21 -17.79 37.62 -34.90
CA LEU A 21 -18.23 36.46 -35.68
C LEU A 21 -19.64 36.00 -35.31
N ALA A 22 -20.23 36.57 -34.27
CA ALA A 22 -21.57 36.22 -33.85
C ALA A 22 -22.58 36.67 -34.95
N THR A 23 -23.61 35.83 -35.16
CA THR A 23 -24.68 36.14 -36.11
C THR A 23 -25.35 37.46 -35.75
N GLY A 24 -25.45 38.35 -36.74
CA GLY A 24 -26.08 39.64 -36.56
C GLY A 24 -25.23 40.75 -35.95
N PHE A 25 -23.93 40.51 -35.70
CA PHE A 25 -23.03 41.52 -35.14
C PHE A 25 -22.82 42.71 -36.11
N PHE A 26 -22.59 42.41 -37.38
CA PHE A 26 -22.42 43.44 -38.38
C PHE A 26 -23.77 43.76 -39.04
N ALA A 27 -24.29 44.97 -38.81
CA ALA A 27 -25.39 45.50 -39.50
C ALA A 27 -24.88 46.41 -40.65
N VAL A 28 -25.30 46.14 -41.88
CA VAL A 28 -25.00 47.00 -43.07
C VAL A 28 -25.71 48.31 -42.92
N ASP A 29 -26.90 48.26 -42.35
CA ASP A 29 -27.71 49.41 -42.03
C ASP A 29 -28.23 49.28 -40.59
N SER A 30 -27.76 50.17 -39.71
CA SER A 30 -28.12 50.21 -38.28
C SER A 30 -29.20 51.27 -37.99
N MET A 31 -29.82 51.85 -38.96
CA MET A 31 -30.86 52.87 -38.74
C MET A 31 -32.04 52.24 -38.00
N SER A 32 -32.49 52.90 -36.94
CA SER A 32 -33.74 52.52 -36.28
C SER A 32 -34.93 52.98 -37.16
N THR A 33 -36.07 52.36 -36.99
CA THR A 33 -37.30 52.77 -37.71
C THR A 33 -37.66 54.21 -37.43
N GLU A 34 -37.41 54.71 -36.26
CA GLU A 34 -37.58 56.15 -35.90
C GLU A 34 -36.61 57.03 -36.67
N SER A 35 -35.36 56.59 -36.81
CA SER A 35 -34.37 57.32 -37.64
C SER A 35 -34.77 57.34 -39.09
N ILE A 36 -35.35 56.26 -39.63
CA ILE A 36 -35.89 56.25 -41.03
C ILE A 36 -37.02 57.22 -41.17
N LEU A 37 -37.97 57.27 -40.26
CA LEU A 37 -39.08 58.19 -40.28
C LEU A 37 -38.62 59.65 -40.14
N TYR A 38 -37.64 59.90 -39.30
CA TYR A 38 -37.03 61.22 -39.18
C TYR A 38 -36.35 61.66 -40.51
N LEU A 39 -35.64 60.73 -41.12
CA LEU A 39 -34.96 61.00 -42.41
C LEU A 39 -35.97 61.30 -43.55
N MET A 40 -37.07 60.53 -43.52
CA MET A 40 -38.21 60.83 -44.48
C MET A 40 -38.77 62.22 -44.26
N LYS A 41 -38.87 62.67 -43.04
CA LYS A 41 -39.34 64.04 -42.68
C LYS A 41 -38.34 65.08 -43.14
N GLU A 42 -37.07 64.88 -42.86
CA GLU A 42 -36.03 65.83 -43.34
C GLU A 42 -35.94 65.90 -44.88
N TYR A 43 -36.01 64.71 -45.53
CA TYR A 43 -36.02 64.63 -46.99
C TYR A 43 -37.20 65.36 -47.61
N ALA A 44 -38.40 65.26 -47.09
CA ALA A 44 -39.57 65.94 -47.48
C ALA A 44 -39.43 67.51 -47.36
N LYS A 45 -38.79 67.89 -46.22
CA LYS A 45 -38.45 69.26 -45.91
C LYS A 45 -37.51 69.90 -46.98
N GLU A 46 -36.43 69.19 -47.30
CA GLU A 46 -35.44 69.64 -48.31
C GLU A 46 -35.98 69.73 -49.70
N HIS A 47 -36.97 68.90 -50.07
CA HIS A 47 -37.57 68.86 -51.36
C HIS A 47 -38.82 69.82 -51.55
N GLY A 48 -38.92 70.80 -50.66
CA GLY A 48 -39.91 71.92 -50.83
C GLY A 48 -41.33 71.58 -50.33
N LYS A 49 -41.44 70.51 -49.45
CA LYS A 49 -42.71 70.13 -48.86
C LYS A 49 -42.57 70.17 -47.33
N PRO A 50 -42.22 71.31 -46.70
CA PRO A 50 -41.91 71.34 -45.26
C PRO A 50 -43.11 70.96 -44.36
N HIS A 51 -44.38 71.21 -44.83
CA HIS A 51 -45.58 70.92 -44.03
C HIS A 51 -46.17 69.51 -44.25
N PHE A 52 -45.56 68.72 -45.12
CA PHE A 52 -46.10 67.38 -45.49
C PHE A 52 -46.28 66.42 -44.28
N PHE A 53 -45.49 66.59 -43.23
CA PHE A 53 -45.57 65.80 -42.00
C PHE A 53 -46.15 66.55 -40.81
N ASP A 54 -46.60 67.85 -40.98
CA ASP A 54 -47.10 68.62 -39.81
C ASP A 54 -48.40 68.08 -39.28
N ASP A 55 -49.22 67.45 -40.10
CA ASP A 55 -50.49 66.83 -39.76
C ASP A 55 -50.34 65.34 -39.32
N ILE A 56 -49.14 64.77 -39.48
CA ILE A 56 -48.91 63.38 -39.17
C ILE A 56 -48.11 63.25 -37.86
N ASN A 57 -48.73 62.74 -36.82
CA ASN A 57 -48.07 62.50 -35.55
C ASN A 57 -47.17 61.28 -35.62
N LEU A 58 -45.82 61.49 -35.64
CA LEU A 58 -44.81 60.49 -35.75
C LEU A 58 -44.92 59.50 -34.60
N SER A 59 -45.29 59.97 -33.41
CA SER A 59 -45.46 59.06 -32.24
C SER A 59 -46.59 58.04 -32.45
N LYS A 60 -47.64 58.44 -33.18
CA LYS A 60 -48.71 57.49 -33.53
C LYS A 60 -48.27 56.51 -34.61
N VAL A 61 -47.37 56.86 -35.49
CA VAL A 61 -46.84 55.97 -36.52
C VAL A 61 -45.97 54.92 -35.85
N VAL A 62 -45.19 55.31 -34.87
CA VAL A 62 -44.35 54.37 -34.09
C VAL A 62 -45.21 53.40 -33.26
N ALA A 63 -46.22 53.90 -32.54
CA ALA A 63 -47.18 53.10 -31.79
C ALA A 63 -47.94 52.08 -32.65
N MET A 64 -48.30 52.50 -33.90
CA MET A 64 -48.90 51.57 -34.86
C MET A 64 -47.97 50.50 -35.34
N MET A 65 -46.68 50.73 -35.42
CA MET A 65 -45.69 49.77 -35.84
C MET A 65 -45.42 48.76 -34.73
N GLU A 66 -45.49 49.19 -33.46
CA GLU A 66 -45.37 48.37 -32.27
C GLU A 66 -46.65 47.56 -31.92
N GLY A 67 -47.73 47.82 -32.59
CA GLY A 67 -49.01 47.12 -32.41
C GLY A 67 -49.90 47.63 -31.26
N GLU A 68 -49.56 48.85 -30.74
CA GLU A 68 -50.28 49.51 -29.65
C GLU A 68 -51.34 50.50 -30.09
N ALA A 69 -51.84 50.39 -31.31
CA ALA A 69 -52.76 51.39 -31.91
C ALA A 69 -54.20 51.26 -31.38
N ASP A 70 -54.72 52.32 -30.75
CA ASP A 70 -56.15 52.51 -30.47
C ASP A 70 -56.93 52.72 -31.80
N GLY A 71 -57.95 51.93 -32.03
CA GLY A 71 -58.74 51.64 -33.18
C GLY A 71 -59.23 52.82 -34.12
N LYS A 72 -58.66 54.03 -34.08
CA LYS A 72 -58.89 55.13 -35.03
C LYS A 72 -57.54 55.46 -35.70
N THR A 73 -57.26 54.76 -36.79
CA THR A 73 -56.04 54.91 -37.56
C THR A 73 -56.23 56.02 -38.61
N ASP A 74 -55.33 57.02 -38.67
CA ASP A 74 -55.19 57.91 -39.76
C ASP A 74 -54.62 57.14 -40.97
N PRO A 75 -55.31 57.11 -42.11
CA PRO A 75 -54.90 56.38 -43.31
C PRO A 75 -53.49 56.79 -43.83
N ALA A 76 -53.12 58.05 -43.66
CA ALA A 76 -51.82 58.58 -44.09
C ALA A 76 -50.72 58.05 -43.15
N ALA A 77 -50.94 58.06 -41.82
CA ALA A 77 -50.02 57.47 -40.83
C ALA A 77 -49.85 55.99 -41.03
N ALA A 78 -50.94 55.27 -41.34
CA ALA A 78 -50.86 53.80 -41.60
C ALA A 78 -50.03 53.50 -42.86
N LEU A 79 -50.14 54.35 -43.93
CA LEU A 79 -49.34 54.13 -45.12
C LEU A 79 -47.86 54.33 -44.86
N TYR A 80 -47.44 55.33 -44.04
CA TYR A 80 -46.07 55.54 -43.62
C TYR A 80 -45.56 54.43 -42.73
N ALA A 81 -46.36 53.92 -41.78
CA ALA A 81 -46.00 52.75 -40.96
C ALA A 81 -45.75 51.50 -41.82
N VAL A 82 -46.61 51.25 -42.81
CA VAL A 82 -46.41 50.16 -43.78
C VAL A 82 -45.14 50.37 -44.61
N CYS A 83 -44.86 51.58 -45.08
CA CYS A 83 -43.67 51.88 -45.87
C CYS A 83 -42.41 51.71 -45.03
N ALA A 84 -42.37 52.19 -43.76
CA ALA A 84 -41.27 52.05 -42.89
C ALA A 84 -41.05 50.55 -42.50
N LYS A 85 -42.13 49.77 -42.32
CA LYS A 85 -42.09 48.32 -42.05
C LYS A 85 -41.56 47.55 -43.26
N LEU A 86 -41.93 47.92 -44.47
CA LEU A 86 -41.36 47.33 -45.70
C LEU A 86 -39.87 47.67 -45.86
N MET A 87 -39.45 48.91 -45.56
CA MET A 87 -38.04 49.31 -45.53
C MET A 87 -37.27 48.46 -44.43
N GLY A 88 -37.88 48.27 -43.29
CA GLY A 88 -37.33 47.43 -42.25
C GLY A 88 -37.10 45.99 -42.72
N HIS A 89 -37.96 45.39 -43.50
CA HIS A 89 -37.72 44.05 -44.07
C HIS A 89 -36.55 44.04 -45.07
N VAL A 90 -36.39 45.09 -45.89
CA VAL A 90 -35.23 45.20 -46.77
C VAL A 90 -33.95 45.37 -45.97
N GLN A 91 -33.99 46.23 -44.96
CA GLN A 91 -32.87 46.39 -43.99
C GLN A 91 -32.47 45.09 -43.31
N GLN A 92 -33.45 44.35 -42.78
CA GLN A 92 -33.16 42.99 -42.18
C GLN A 92 -32.52 42.07 -43.22
N SER A 93 -33.01 42.07 -44.44
CA SER A 93 -32.43 41.26 -45.53
C SER A 93 -30.98 41.69 -45.86
N LEU A 94 -30.71 43.04 -45.91
CA LEU A 94 -29.34 43.55 -46.05
C LEU A 94 -28.45 43.17 -44.85
N ASN A 95 -28.97 43.27 -43.63
CA ASN A 95 -28.20 42.94 -42.42
C ASN A 95 -27.89 41.46 -42.34
N THR A 96 -28.61 40.56 -43.00
CA THR A 96 -28.24 39.12 -43.09
C THR A 96 -27.12 38.85 -44.11
N PHE A 97 -26.78 39.87 -44.99
CA PHE A 97 -25.81 39.66 -46.06
C PHE A 97 -24.37 39.35 -45.54
N PRO A 98 -23.84 40.08 -44.55
CA PRO A 98 -22.53 39.71 -43.97
C PRO A 98 -22.48 38.28 -43.48
N ASP A 99 -23.51 37.83 -42.77
CA ASP A 99 -23.59 36.43 -42.26
C ASP A 99 -23.65 35.44 -43.42
N LYS A 100 -24.48 35.66 -44.43
CA LYS A 100 -24.55 34.81 -45.62
C LYS A 100 -23.21 34.72 -46.36
N ARG A 101 -22.44 35.82 -46.40
CA ARG A 101 -21.12 35.85 -47.01
C ARG A 101 -20.10 35.02 -46.21
N ILE A 102 -20.10 35.16 -44.88
CA ILE A 102 -19.25 34.37 -44.00
C ILE A 102 -19.60 32.88 -44.13
N ASP A 103 -20.90 32.54 -44.10
CA ASP A 103 -21.36 31.16 -44.27
C ASP A 103 -21.03 30.58 -45.64
N PHE A 104 -21.16 31.37 -46.71
CA PHE A 104 -20.74 30.94 -48.04
C PHE A 104 -19.25 30.63 -48.08
N TYR A 105 -18.40 31.50 -47.50
CA TYR A 105 -16.97 31.31 -47.47
C TYR A 105 -16.63 30.07 -46.66
N TYR A 106 -17.16 29.91 -45.43
CA TYR A 106 -16.84 28.79 -44.54
C TYR A 106 -17.41 27.47 -45.04
N ARG A 107 -18.66 27.44 -45.48
CA ARG A 107 -19.33 26.19 -45.88
C ARG A 107 -19.06 25.78 -47.33
N LYS A 108 -19.07 26.72 -48.27
CA LYS A 108 -18.94 26.39 -49.72
C LYS A 108 -17.48 26.36 -50.17
N ILE A 109 -16.66 27.33 -49.72
CA ILE A 109 -15.27 27.44 -50.16
C ILE A 109 -14.37 26.57 -49.25
N LEU A 110 -14.42 26.74 -47.95
CA LEU A 110 -13.59 26.00 -47.01
C LEU A 110 -14.16 24.61 -46.69
N LYS A 111 -15.40 24.30 -47.13
CA LYS A 111 -16.10 23.01 -46.90
C LYS A 111 -16.13 22.59 -45.43
N GLN A 112 -16.31 23.53 -44.53
CA GLN A 112 -16.46 23.32 -43.13
C GLN A 112 -17.94 23.20 -42.75
N GLU A 113 -18.30 22.14 -42.05
CA GLU A 113 -19.65 21.87 -41.56
C GLU A 113 -19.67 21.90 -40.04
N ASN A 114 -20.84 22.07 -39.47
CA ASN A 114 -21.03 21.96 -38.04
C ASN A 114 -20.68 20.51 -37.62
N ARG A 115 -19.99 20.36 -36.50
CA ARG A 115 -19.75 19.03 -35.92
C ARG A 115 -21.09 18.48 -35.42
N GLU A 116 -21.33 17.23 -35.76
CA GLU A 116 -22.51 16.51 -35.27
C GLU A 116 -22.39 16.23 -33.75
N ALA A 117 -23.54 15.97 -33.12
CA ALA A 117 -23.59 15.57 -31.74
C ALA A 117 -22.86 14.23 -31.55
N GLU A 118 -22.02 14.12 -30.51
CA GLU A 118 -21.39 12.87 -30.09
C GLU A 118 -22.12 12.35 -28.88
N GLY A 119 -22.54 11.06 -28.92
CA GLY A 119 -23.15 10.37 -27.79
C GLY A 119 -22.16 10.21 -26.65
N ASP A 120 -22.63 10.46 -25.43
CA ASP A 120 -21.88 10.18 -24.22
C ASP A 120 -21.63 8.67 -24.05
N ARG A 121 -20.59 8.34 -23.30
CA ARG A 121 -20.15 6.98 -23.03
C ARG A 121 -20.32 6.68 -21.54
N ALA A 122 -20.52 5.42 -21.21
CA ALA A 122 -20.59 4.96 -19.83
C ALA A 122 -19.96 3.58 -19.71
N PHE A 123 -19.54 3.25 -18.48
CA PHE A 123 -19.17 1.89 -18.13
C PHE A 123 -20.34 1.20 -17.44
N VAL A 124 -20.66 0.01 -17.89
CA VAL A 124 -21.70 -0.84 -17.28
C VAL A 124 -21.12 -2.18 -16.87
N THR A 125 -21.59 -2.70 -15.76
CA THR A 125 -21.22 -4.02 -15.22
C THR A 125 -22.45 -4.92 -15.28
N LEU A 126 -22.27 -6.12 -15.78
CA LEU A 126 -23.33 -7.12 -15.91
C LEU A 126 -23.27 -8.09 -14.74
N ASP A 127 -24.41 -8.39 -14.16
CA ASP A 127 -24.56 -9.47 -13.18
C ASP A 127 -24.93 -10.76 -13.91
N VAL A 128 -24.12 -11.81 -13.69
CA VAL A 128 -24.24 -13.07 -14.39
C VAL A 128 -24.63 -14.16 -13.40
N ASP A 129 -25.81 -14.72 -13.56
CA ASP A 129 -26.41 -15.66 -12.61
C ASP A 129 -25.91 -17.10 -12.76
N ASN A 130 -25.26 -17.45 -13.88
CA ASN A 130 -24.90 -18.83 -14.16
C ASN A 130 -23.37 -18.98 -14.29
N ASP A 131 -22.79 -19.91 -13.54
CA ASP A 131 -21.36 -20.20 -13.54
C ASP A 131 -20.85 -20.83 -14.85
N ASP A 132 -21.72 -21.33 -15.71
CA ASP A 132 -21.37 -21.96 -17.01
C ASP A 132 -21.42 -20.98 -18.20
N VAL A 133 -21.73 -19.72 -17.97
CA VAL A 133 -21.83 -18.71 -19.03
C VAL A 133 -20.45 -18.39 -19.60
N SER A 134 -20.30 -18.57 -20.90
CA SER A 134 -19.10 -18.13 -21.63
C SER A 134 -19.47 -17.83 -23.08
N TYR A 135 -19.68 -16.54 -23.37
CA TYR A 135 -19.98 -16.08 -24.73
C TYR A 135 -19.42 -14.66 -24.92
N VAL A 136 -19.44 -14.19 -26.15
CA VAL A 136 -19.04 -12.84 -26.50
C VAL A 136 -20.29 -12.01 -26.78
N LEU A 137 -20.51 -10.98 -25.98
CA LEU A 137 -21.57 -10.01 -26.21
C LEU A 137 -21.18 -9.15 -27.44
N PRO A 138 -21.97 -9.17 -28.53
CA PRO A 138 -21.59 -8.51 -29.75
C PRO A 138 -21.68 -6.97 -29.62
N LYS A 139 -20.82 -6.28 -30.34
CA LYS A 139 -20.88 -4.83 -30.53
C LYS A 139 -22.28 -4.43 -31.03
N GLY A 140 -22.80 -3.28 -30.55
CA GLY A 140 -24.13 -2.78 -30.90
C GLY A 140 -25.25 -3.40 -30.06
N THR A 141 -24.95 -4.17 -29.02
CA THR A 141 -25.96 -4.61 -28.06
C THR A 141 -26.52 -3.40 -27.31
N ARG A 142 -27.84 -3.26 -27.26
CA ARG A 142 -28.53 -2.08 -26.72
C ARG A 142 -28.93 -2.23 -25.26
N PHE A 143 -28.79 -1.13 -24.54
CA PHE A 143 -29.13 -0.96 -23.14
C PHE A 143 -30.11 0.21 -22.99
N SER A 144 -31.08 0.08 -22.10
CA SER A 144 -32.06 1.11 -21.79
C SER A 144 -31.61 1.94 -20.58
N ALA A 145 -31.71 3.26 -20.70
CA ALA A 145 -31.43 4.20 -19.61
C ALA A 145 -32.68 5.01 -19.18
N GLY A 146 -33.85 4.51 -19.51
CA GLY A 146 -35.13 5.16 -19.24
C GLY A 146 -35.50 6.21 -20.29
N GLU A 147 -36.39 7.14 -19.92
CA GLU A 147 -36.91 8.18 -20.84
C GLU A 147 -36.33 9.55 -20.52
N ASN A 148 -36.14 10.36 -21.54
CA ASN A 148 -35.75 11.75 -21.39
C ASN A 148 -36.95 12.62 -20.95
N SER A 149 -36.70 13.92 -20.72
CA SER A 149 -37.74 14.90 -20.34
C SER A 149 -38.86 15.06 -21.37
N LYS A 150 -38.66 14.53 -22.59
CA LYS A 150 -39.66 14.53 -23.68
C LYS A 150 -40.43 13.21 -23.85
N GLY A 151 -40.12 12.19 -23.01
CA GLY A 151 -40.74 10.85 -23.12
C GLY A 151 -40.10 9.97 -24.20
N GLU A 152 -38.90 10.28 -24.67
CA GLU A 152 -38.15 9.44 -25.64
C GLU A 152 -37.19 8.51 -24.89
N ASN A 153 -37.09 7.25 -25.33
CA ASN A 153 -36.20 6.27 -24.73
C ASN A 153 -34.73 6.65 -24.96
N ILE A 154 -33.95 6.68 -23.90
CA ILE A 154 -32.51 6.83 -23.96
C ILE A 154 -31.89 5.43 -24.08
N GLU A 155 -31.25 5.18 -25.22
CA GLU A 155 -30.55 3.92 -25.46
C GLU A 155 -29.04 4.11 -25.57
N PHE A 156 -28.31 3.14 -25.03
CA PHE A 156 -26.86 3.00 -25.19
C PHE A 156 -26.55 1.70 -25.95
N GLU A 157 -25.46 1.69 -26.71
CA GLU A 157 -25.00 0.50 -27.42
C GLU A 157 -23.56 0.14 -27.01
N SER A 158 -23.23 -1.15 -26.99
CA SER A 158 -21.87 -1.63 -26.71
C SER A 158 -20.90 -1.18 -27.81
N VAL A 159 -19.74 -0.64 -27.40
CA VAL A 159 -18.72 -0.08 -28.30
C VAL A 159 -17.91 -1.18 -29.00
N CYS A 160 -17.66 -2.30 -28.32
CA CYS A 160 -16.87 -3.43 -28.80
C CYS A 160 -17.49 -4.76 -28.39
N ASP A 161 -16.99 -5.83 -29.03
CA ASP A 161 -17.30 -7.19 -28.60
C ASP A 161 -16.69 -7.44 -27.21
N SER A 162 -17.50 -7.88 -26.25
CA SER A 162 -17.09 -8.03 -24.85
C SER A 162 -17.24 -9.46 -24.36
N PRO A 163 -16.19 -10.08 -23.82
CA PRO A 163 -16.26 -11.42 -23.26
C PRO A 163 -17.08 -11.41 -21.96
N ILE A 164 -18.06 -12.25 -21.87
CA ILE A 164 -18.88 -12.51 -20.68
C ILE A 164 -18.61 -13.95 -20.23
N ASN A 165 -18.23 -14.10 -18.97
CA ASN A 165 -17.85 -15.39 -18.39
C ASN A 165 -18.06 -15.44 -16.88
N ASN A 166 -17.64 -16.53 -16.24
CA ASN A 166 -17.81 -16.76 -14.80
C ASN A 166 -16.67 -16.25 -13.91
N VAL A 167 -15.74 -15.44 -14.44
CA VAL A 167 -14.64 -14.90 -13.64
C VAL A 167 -15.18 -13.84 -12.68
N LYS A 168 -14.85 -13.96 -11.39
CA LYS A 168 -15.22 -13.01 -10.33
C LYS A 168 -13.95 -12.55 -9.59
N VAL A 169 -13.89 -11.28 -9.19
CA VAL A 169 -12.88 -10.81 -8.25
C VAL A 169 -13.34 -11.24 -6.86
N ALA A 170 -12.58 -12.12 -6.22
CA ALA A 170 -12.90 -12.64 -4.91
C ALA A 170 -12.12 -11.96 -3.80
N LYS A 171 -10.88 -11.50 -4.08
CA LYS A 171 -10.03 -10.79 -3.13
C LYS A 171 -9.24 -9.68 -3.79
N ILE A 172 -9.07 -8.59 -3.06
CA ILE A 172 -8.19 -7.48 -3.44
C ILE A 172 -7.24 -7.22 -2.27
N LEU A 173 -5.94 -7.44 -2.47
CA LEU A 173 -4.92 -7.29 -1.44
C LEU A 173 -3.88 -6.28 -1.86
N THR A 174 -3.29 -5.57 -0.91
CA THR A 174 -2.20 -4.63 -1.16
C THR A 174 -1.03 -4.85 -0.22
N VAL A 175 0.17 -4.63 -0.73
CA VAL A 175 1.39 -4.57 0.08
C VAL A 175 2.11 -3.28 -0.24
N SER A 176 2.50 -2.55 0.78
CA SER A 176 3.28 -1.32 0.65
C SER A 176 4.63 -1.45 1.32
N CYS A 177 5.68 -1.06 0.63
CA CYS A 177 7.07 -1.22 1.00
C CYS A 177 7.87 0.06 0.78
N VAL A 178 7.42 1.21 1.27
CA VAL A 178 8.12 2.49 1.08
C VAL A 178 9.33 2.61 2.01
N LYS A 179 10.46 3.11 1.50
CA LYS A 179 11.69 3.31 2.28
C LYS A 179 11.41 4.14 3.55
N GLY A 180 11.88 3.66 4.70
CA GLY A 180 11.69 4.32 6.00
C GLY A 180 10.36 4.02 6.70
N TYR A 181 9.48 3.22 6.09
CA TYR A 181 8.21 2.81 6.68
C TYR A 181 8.15 1.29 6.88
N PRO A 182 7.35 0.80 7.84
CA PRO A 182 7.08 -0.63 7.97
C PRO A 182 6.43 -1.18 6.70
N ILE A 183 6.68 -2.46 6.42
CA ILE A 183 5.93 -3.17 5.39
C ILE A 183 4.49 -3.30 5.88
N ALA A 184 3.55 -2.82 5.11
CA ALA A 184 2.14 -2.83 5.47
C ALA A 184 1.31 -3.59 4.44
N GLN A 185 0.28 -4.28 4.92
CA GLN A 185 -0.64 -5.06 4.11
C GLN A 185 -2.07 -4.69 4.43
N ALA A 186 -2.93 -4.70 3.42
CA ALA A 186 -4.35 -4.44 3.60
C ALA A 186 -5.17 -5.33 2.66
N GLU A 187 -6.33 -5.72 3.13
CA GLU A 187 -7.37 -6.34 2.31
C GLU A 187 -8.42 -5.27 2.02
N ILE A 188 -8.63 -4.98 0.73
CA ILE A 188 -9.63 -4.03 0.27
C ILE A 188 -10.96 -4.79 0.13
N PRO A 189 -12.06 -4.26 0.68
CA PRO A 189 -13.36 -4.89 0.54
C PRO A 189 -13.75 -5.09 -0.92
N VAL A 190 -14.18 -6.29 -1.26
CA VAL A 190 -14.75 -6.61 -2.57
C VAL A 190 -16.26 -6.48 -2.47
N TYR A 191 -16.83 -5.69 -3.37
CA TYR A 191 -18.28 -5.48 -3.43
C TYR A 191 -18.87 -6.28 -4.60
N THR A 192 -20.03 -6.90 -4.38
CA THR A 192 -20.83 -7.34 -5.51
C THR A 192 -21.41 -6.12 -6.24
N PRO A 193 -21.76 -6.20 -7.53
CA PRO A 193 -22.39 -5.08 -8.24
C PRO A 193 -23.62 -4.53 -7.53
N LYS A 194 -24.42 -5.42 -6.90
CA LYS A 194 -25.58 -5.04 -6.11
C LYS A 194 -25.20 -4.26 -4.84
N ASP A 195 -24.26 -4.79 -4.04
CA ASP A 195 -23.83 -4.12 -2.81
C ASP A 195 -23.23 -2.74 -3.09
N ALA A 196 -22.38 -2.64 -4.12
CA ALA A 196 -21.79 -1.39 -4.56
C ALA A 196 -22.83 -0.35 -5.02
N SER A 197 -23.97 -0.82 -5.53
CA SER A 197 -25.06 0.08 -5.88
C SER A 197 -25.85 0.61 -4.69
N GLU A 198 -25.90 -0.14 -3.59
CA GLU A 198 -26.67 0.20 -2.39
C GLU A 198 -25.83 0.93 -1.33
N GLN A 199 -24.53 0.64 -1.24
CA GLN A 199 -23.63 1.16 -0.22
C GLN A 199 -22.66 2.20 -0.81
N LYS A 200 -22.21 3.14 0.04
CA LYS A 200 -21.16 4.07 -0.34
C LYS A 200 -19.80 3.40 -0.25
N MET A 201 -19.16 3.19 -1.38
CA MET A 201 -17.80 2.64 -1.46
C MET A 201 -16.78 3.60 -0.85
N GLN A 202 -15.82 3.08 -0.09
CA GLN A 202 -14.73 3.87 0.48
C GLN A 202 -13.49 3.85 -0.42
N PRO A 203 -12.80 4.99 -0.58
CA PRO A 203 -11.61 5.06 -1.41
C PRO A 203 -10.36 4.55 -0.68
N TYR A 204 -9.70 3.55 -1.23
CA TYR A 204 -8.45 2.96 -0.75
C TYR A 204 -7.27 3.35 -1.65
N PRO A 205 -6.06 3.54 -1.11
CA PRO A 205 -4.87 3.73 -1.93
C PRO A 205 -4.61 2.50 -2.81
N LEU A 206 -4.41 2.69 -4.10
CA LEU A 206 -4.27 1.58 -5.06
C LEU A 206 -3.12 0.62 -4.71
N PHE A 207 -2.02 1.13 -4.16
CA PHE A 207 -0.84 0.37 -3.79
C PHE A 207 -0.56 0.40 -2.27
N GLY A 208 -1.59 0.59 -1.45
CA GLY A 208 -1.52 0.46 0.00
C GLY A 208 -1.01 1.68 0.78
N LEU A 209 -0.56 2.76 0.11
CA LEU A 209 -0.10 3.99 0.77
C LEU A 209 -0.74 5.23 0.19
N THR A 210 -1.02 6.20 1.05
CA THR A 210 -1.44 7.54 0.66
C THR A 210 -0.23 8.36 0.20
N ARG A 211 -0.45 9.45 -0.53
CA ARG A 211 0.60 10.40 -0.94
C ARG A 211 1.37 11.00 0.24
N SER A 212 0.70 11.21 1.36
CA SER A 212 1.29 11.67 2.62
C SER A 212 2.07 10.58 3.36
N ASN A 213 2.21 9.37 2.78
CA ASN A 213 2.76 8.18 3.42
C ASN A 213 2.00 7.76 4.70
N GLU A 214 0.78 8.21 4.88
CA GLU A 214 -0.07 7.74 5.96
C GLU A 214 -0.59 6.35 5.64
N VAL A 215 -0.62 5.51 6.67
CA VAL A 215 -1.16 4.16 6.57
C VAL A 215 -2.67 4.26 6.74
N PRO A 216 -3.48 3.77 5.78
CA PRO A 216 -4.93 3.80 5.89
C PRO A 216 -5.44 3.03 7.11
N GLU A 217 -6.60 3.42 7.64
CA GLU A 217 -7.28 2.64 8.68
C GLU A 217 -7.56 1.21 8.18
N GLY A 218 -7.39 0.23 9.06
CA GLY A 218 -7.54 -1.20 8.72
C GLY A 218 -6.30 -1.84 8.11
N THR A 219 -5.21 -1.10 7.93
CA THR A 219 -3.94 -1.67 7.45
C THR A 219 -3.20 -2.36 8.59
N VAL A 220 -2.74 -3.58 8.34
CA VAL A 220 -1.94 -4.36 9.27
C VAL A 220 -0.48 -4.30 8.85
N PHE A 221 0.43 -4.15 9.82
CA PHE A 221 1.85 -4.27 9.52
C PHE A 221 2.20 -5.71 9.23
N SER A 222 2.78 -5.93 8.05
CA SER A 222 3.16 -7.26 7.59
C SER A 222 4.32 -7.82 8.41
N GLN A 223 4.19 -9.06 8.79
CA GLN A 223 5.25 -9.82 9.43
C GLN A 223 6.01 -10.59 8.35
N VAL A 224 7.24 -10.17 8.09
CA VAL A 224 8.16 -10.88 7.20
C VAL A 224 9.28 -11.49 8.01
N GLY A 225 9.80 -12.61 7.56
CA GLY A 225 10.84 -13.30 8.31
C GLY A 225 11.20 -14.65 7.71
N LEU A 226 11.69 -15.54 8.54
CA LEU A 226 11.98 -16.90 8.15
C LEU A 226 11.58 -17.88 9.26
N CYS A 227 11.28 -19.08 8.85
CA CYS A 227 11.04 -20.23 9.71
C CYS A 227 12.13 -21.25 9.48
N VAL A 228 12.68 -21.77 10.57
CA VAL A 228 13.65 -22.86 10.54
C VAL A 228 13.03 -24.05 11.20
N SER A 229 12.92 -25.14 10.48
CA SER A 229 12.37 -26.39 10.98
C SER A 229 13.45 -27.45 11.07
N ASN A 230 13.67 -27.94 12.28
CA ASN A 230 14.63 -29.02 12.50
C ASN A 230 14.28 -29.82 13.77
N ARG A 231 14.55 -31.11 13.74
CA ARG A 231 14.36 -31.99 14.89
C ARG A 231 15.16 -31.57 16.12
N ILE A 232 16.25 -30.85 15.97
CA ILE A 232 17.08 -30.36 17.05
C ILE A 232 16.31 -29.50 18.06
N PHE A 233 15.24 -28.82 17.64
CA PHE A 233 14.39 -28.02 18.52
C PHE A 233 13.41 -28.83 19.38
N TYR A 234 13.26 -30.14 19.16
CA TYR A 234 12.41 -30.97 20.01
C TYR A 234 13.03 -31.12 21.39
N MET A 235 12.50 -30.45 22.41
CA MET A 235 13.05 -30.34 23.75
C MET A 235 11.92 -30.33 24.77
N SER A 236 11.88 -31.36 25.65
CA SER A 236 10.76 -31.55 26.56
C SER A 236 10.94 -30.83 27.89
N SER A 237 12.14 -30.83 28.48
CA SER A 237 12.37 -30.33 29.84
C SER A 237 13.79 -29.81 30.07
N GLY A 238 14.03 -29.20 31.21
CA GLY A 238 15.32 -28.67 31.62
C GLY A 238 15.59 -27.24 31.12
N VAL A 239 16.79 -26.75 31.38
CA VAL A 239 17.28 -25.46 30.88
C VAL A 239 17.87 -25.69 29.49
N ARG A 240 17.33 -24.99 28.50
CA ARG A 240 17.60 -25.21 27.08
C ARG A 240 18.20 -23.95 26.50
N ASN A 241 19.49 -23.97 26.22
CA ASN A 241 20.19 -22.89 25.50
C ASN A 241 20.22 -23.21 24.02
N VAL A 242 19.75 -22.29 23.21
CA VAL A 242 19.71 -22.42 21.76
C VAL A 242 20.52 -21.30 21.13
N LYS A 243 21.45 -21.66 20.26
CA LYS A 243 22.27 -20.75 19.49
C LYS A 243 22.11 -21.04 18.01
N LEU A 244 21.72 -19.98 17.26
CA LEU A 244 21.60 -20.01 15.81
C LEU A 244 22.66 -19.12 15.21
N ASN A 245 23.37 -19.62 14.20
CA ASN A 245 24.29 -18.82 13.41
C ASN A 245 23.80 -18.81 11.96
N PHE A 246 23.35 -17.65 11.51
CA PHE A 246 22.96 -17.40 10.13
C PHE A 246 24.22 -17.06 9.34
N VAL A 247 24.53 -17.86 8.35
CA VAL A 247 25.70 -17.69 7.48
C VAL A 247 25.26 -17.14 6.14
N PHE A 248 25.84 -16.03 5.73
CA PHE A 248 25.48 -15.32 4.49
C PHE A 248 26.55 -15.50 3.43
N ALA A 249 26.14 -15.41 2.16
CA ALA A 249 27.02 -15.57 0.99
C ALA A 249 27.93 -14.36 0.75
N ARG A 250 27.53 -13.14 1.18
CA ARG A 250 28.34 -11.92 1.04
C ARG A 250 29.26 -11.70 2.23
N GLU A 251 30.44 -11.17 1.96
CA GLU A 251 31.56 -11.15 2.89
C GLU A 251 31.41 -10.23 4.11
N SER A 252 30.52 -9.21 4.12
CA SER A 252 30.48 -8.25 5.21
C SER A 252 29.12 -7.65 5.46
N LEU A 253 28.53 -7.97 6.61
CA LEU A 253 27.32 -7.33 7.14
C LEU A 253 27.53 -5.82 7.30
N ARG A 254 28.71 -5.39 7.76
CA ARG A 254 29.05 -3.99 7.98
C ARG A 254 29.01 -3.15 6.70
N ARG A 255 29.54 -3.68 5.58
CA ARG A 255 29.47 -2.99 4.27
C ARG A 255 28.04 -2.90 3.76
N THR A 256 27.30 -4.00 3.83
CA THR A 256 25.91 -4.03 3.37
C THR A 256 25.03 -3.07 4.15
N VAL A 257 25.29 -2.90 5.44
CA VAL A 257 24.56 -1.96 6.31
C VAL A 257 24.96 -0.52 6.05
N ALA A 258 26.23 -0.24 5.77
CA ALA A 258 26.69 1.11 5.42
C ALA A 258 26.07 1.61 4.10
N ASP A 259 25.78 0.69 3.17
CA ASP A 259 25.10 0.99 1.90
C ASP A 259 23.60 1.27 2.07
N VAL A 260 23.02 1.01 3.24
CA VAL A 260 21.60 1.16 3.55
C VAL A 260 21.42 2.24 4.59
N ASP A 261 21.79 3.50 4.31
CA ASP A 261 21.49 4.75 5.05
C ASP A 261 21.16 4.60 6.57
N TYR A 262 21.96 3.86 7.33
CA TYR A 262 22.00 4.05 8.77
C TYR A 262 23.05 5.11 9.08
N GLY A 263 22.64 6.22 9.66
CA GLY A 263 23.52 7.36 9.94
C GLY A 263 24.70 7.05 10.88
N SER A 264 24.64 5.96 11.66
CA SER A 264 25.72 5.53 12.53
C SER A 264 25.63 4.05 12.92
N VAL A 265 26.76 3.45 13.27
CA VAL A 265 26.86 2.08 13.81
C VAL A 265 26.03 1.92 15.10
N SER A 266 25.92 2.97 15.90
CA SER A 266 25.12 2.98 17.13
C SER A 266 23.63 2.93 16.87
N GLU A 267 23.14 3.60 15.82
CA GLU A 267 21.72 3.55 15.41
C GLU A 267 21.36 2.18 14.86
N PHE A 268 22.25 1.59 14.08
CA PHE A 268 22.07 0.23 13.59
C PHE A 268 22.05 -0.78 14.73
N SER A 269 22.99 -0.69 15.66
CA SER A 269 23.04 -1.53 16.85
C SER A 269 21.75 -1.44 17.68
N ALA A 270 21.26 -0.23 17.92
CA ALA A 270 19.98 -0.03 18.60
C ALA A 270 18.77 -0.53 17.81
N ALA A 271 18.83 -0.49 16.47
CA ALA A 271 17.79 -1.07 15.62
C ALA A 271 17.80 -2.60 15.63
N PHE A 272 18.97 -3.22 15.76
CA PHE A 272 19.14 -4.68 15.82
C PHE A 272 18.68 -5.28 17.14
N MET A 273 18.95 -4.61 18.24
CA MET A 273 18.42 -4.96 19.55
C MET A 273 16.89 -4.87 19.52
N ASN A 274 16.16 -5.94 19.74
CA ASN A 274 14.70 -6.04 19.65
C ASN A 274 14.13 -5.93 18.21
N ALA A 275 14.92 -6.28 17.20
CA ALA A 275 14.45 -6.27 15.81
C ALA A 275 13.63 -7.50 15.45
N PHE A 276 13.79 -8.61 16.19
CA PHE A 276 13.17 -9.89 15.87
C PHE A 276 12.14 -10.29 16.89
N LYS A 277 11.07 -10.90 16.42
CA LYS A 277 10.12 -11.64 17.22
C LYS A 277 10.40 -13.12 16.97
N LEU A 278 10.80 -13.82 18.04
CA LEU A 278 11.10 -15.24 18.00
C LEU A 278 9.94 -16.02 18.60
N SER A 279 9.56 -17.11 17.96
CA SER A 279 8.52 -17.99 18.47
C SER A 279 8.88 -19.46 18.18
N LEU A 280 8.59 -20.36 19.12
CA LEU A 280 8.77 -21.80 18.97
C LEU A 280 7.44 -22.54 19.12
N THR A 281 7.32 -23.69 18.49
CA THR A 281 6.13 -24.55 18.54
C THR A 281 6.03 -25.28 19.89
N THR A 282 4.89 -25.15 20.58
CA THR A 282 4.60 -25.87 21.84
C THR A 282 3.22 -26.52 21.76
N GLU A 283 2.88 -27.36 22.74
CA GLU A 283 1.59 -28.04 22.81
C GLU A 283 0.40 -27.09 22.86
N ASN A 284 0.59 -25.84 23.35
CA ASN A 284 -0.45 -24.83 23.50
C ASN A 284 -0.41 -23.73 22.41
N GLY A 285 0.36 -23.93 21.34
CA GLY A 285 0.57 -22.96 20.28
C GLY A 285 1.99 -22.39 20.28
N TRP A 286 2.13 -21.13 19.82
CA TRP A 286 3.44 -20.49 19.71
C TRP A 286 3.92 -19.92 21.03
N LEU A 287 5.13 -20.27 21.45
CA LEU A 287 5.84 -19.66 22.58
C LEU A 287 6.69 -18.50 22.09
N ASP A 288 6.34 -17.27 22.44
CA ASP A 288 7.14 -16.08 22.13
C ASP A 288 8.35 -15.97 23.07
N ILE A 289 9.52 -15.68 22.52
CA ILE A 289 10.79 -15.53 23.22
C ILE A 289 11.15 -14.05 23.21
N GLU A 290 11.08 -13.42 24.38
CA GLU A 290 11.36 -11.98 24.52
C GLU A 290 12.84 -11.70 24.79
N ASP A 291 13.52 -12.59 25.55
CA ASP A 291 14.91 -12.42 25.95
C ASP A 291 15.85 -13.21 25.03
N TYR A 292 16.54 -12.52 24.16
CA TYR A 292 17.56 -13.10 23.30
C TYR A 292 18.76 -12.17 23.11
N LYS A 293 19.91 -12.73 22.80
CA LYS A 293 21.16 -12.00 22.52
C LYS A 293 21.49 -12.10 21.05
N ILE A 294 21.95 -11.01 20.48
CA ILE A 294 22.45 -10.96 19.10
C ILE A 294 23.94 -10.73 19.12
N GLY A 295 24.68 -11.53 18.34
CA GLY A 295 26.09 -11.36 18.06
C GLY A 295 26.33 -11.16 16.57
N CYS A 296 27.08 -10.14 16.20
CA CYS A 296 27.54 -9.91 14.84
C CYS A 296 28.81 -9.08 14.85
N ASN A 297 29.52 -9.03 13.73
CA ASN A 297 30.78 -8.27 13.61
C ASN A 297 30.62 -6.77 13.90
N ILE A 298 29.45 -6.22 13.71
CA ILE A 298 29.14 -4.80 14.01
C ILE A 298 29.10 -4.56 15.53
N LEU A 299 28.63 -5.52 16.30
CA LEU A 299 28.52 -5.46 17.76
C LEU A 299 29.78 -5.96 18.44
N ASN A 300 30.40 -6.98 17.88
CA ASN A 300 31.61 -7.64 18.41
C ASN A 300 32.54 -8.01 17.25
N SER A 301 33.73 -7.44 17.22
CA SER A 301 34.75 -7.67 16.17
C SER A 301 35.28 -9.10 16.11
N GLU A 302 35.04 -9.92 17.14
CA GLU A 302 35.43 -11.34 17.16
C GLU A 302 34.45 -12.22 16.36
N CYS A 303 33.21 -11.74 16.07
CA CYS A 303 32.28 -12.47 15.23
C CYS A 303 32.72 -12.43 13.76
N PRO A 304 32.53 -13.51 12.98
CA PRO A 304 32.77 -13.52 11.54
C PRO A 304 31.96 -12.43 10.82
N GLU A 305 32.52 -11.83 9.80
CA GLU A 305 31.92 -10.72 9.06
C GLU A 305 30.64 -11.10 8.31
N ASN A 306 30.52 -12.37 7.96
CA ASN A 306 29.37 -12.92 7.22
C ASN A 306 28.39 -13.71 8.10
N GLU A 307 28.54 -13.65 9.42
CA GLU A 307 27.67 -14.38 10.36
C GLU A 307 26.87 -13.45 11.26
N LEU A 308 25.63 -13.85 11.51
CA LEU A 308 24.75 -13.29 12.52
C LEU A 308 24.40 -14.40 13.51
N SER A 309 24.78 -14.26 14.77
CA SER A 309 24.41 -15.20 15.82
C SER A 309 23.24 -14.69 16.64
N LEU A 310 22.37 -15.61 17.02
CA LEU A 310 21.23 -15.36 17.87
C LEU A 310 21.22 -16.45 18.96
N GLU A 311 21.14 -16.03 20.23
CA GLU A 311 21.20 -16.95 21.37
C GLU A 311 20.10 -16.61 22.37
N PHE A 312 19.39 -17.63 22.82
CA PHE A 312 18.36 -17.50 23.85
C PHE A 312 18.32 -18.74 24.76
N THR A 313 17.75 -18.55 25.94
CA THR A 313 17.66 -19.59 26.97
C THR A 313 16.22 -19.79 27.40
N LEU A 314 15.72 -21.03 27.29
CA LEU A 314 14.44 -21.43 27.86
C LEU A 314 14.67 -22.00 29.27
N LYS A 315 13.94 -21.44 30.23
CA LYS A 315 13.98 -21.91 31.62
C LYS A 315 13.29 -23.27 31.72
N ASP A 316 13.60 -24.00 32.78
CA ASP A 316 12.97 -25.31 33.09
C ASP A 316 11.43 -25.25 33.21
N THR A 317 10.91 -24.07 33.59
CA THR A 317 9.47 -23.81 33.67
C THR A 317 8.78 -23.52 32.31
N ALA A 318 9.54 -23.37 31.22
CA ALA A 318 8.98 -23.13 29.90
C ALA A 318 8.37 -24.43 29.34
N PRO A 319 7.26 -24.36 28.60
CA PRO A 319 6.59 -25.52 28.03
C PRO A 319 7.51 -26.35 27.13
N ALA A 320 7.14 -27.60 26.90
CA ALA A 320 7.85 -28.51 25.99
C ALA A 320 7.75 -27.98 24.56
N ILE A 321 8.84 -28.06 23.83
CA ILE A 321 8.87 -27.76 22.38
C ILE A 321 8.55 -29.06 21.63
N VAL A 322 7.46 -29.01 20.87
CA VAL A 322 6.90 -30.17 20.18
C VAL A 322 6.90 -29.97 18.66
N ASN A 323 6.62 -31.05 17.96
CA ASN A 323 6.48 -31.04 16.53
C ASN A 323 5.37 -30.04 16.09
N TYR A 324 5.55 -29.47 14.93
CA TYR A 324 4.56 -28.58 14.33
C TYR A 324 3.26 -29.32 13.99
N ASP A 325 2.13 -28.72 14.36
CA ASP A 325 0.79 -29.18 14.03
C ASP A 325 -0.01 -27.99 13.43
N PRO A 326 -0.51 -28.12 12.19
CA PRO A 326 -1.29 -27.06 11.56
C PRO A 326 -2.56 -26.66 12.31
N VAL A 327 -3.17 -27.59 13.06
CA VAL A 327 -4.41 -27.34 13.82
C VAL A 327 -4.14 -26.45 15.03
N ILE A 328 -3.01 -26.68 15.71
CA ILE A 328 -2.62 -25.96 16.93
C ILE A 328 -1.94 -24.64 16.59
N HIS A 329 -1.07 -24.63 15.59
CA HIS A 329 -0.22 -23.49 15.26
C HIS A 329 -0.79 -22.55 14.19
N GLY A 330 -1.89 -22.95 13.50
CA GLY A 330 -2.71 -22.10 12.64
C GLY A 330 -2.10 -21.71 11.29
N GLU A 331 -0.90 -22.16 10.95
CA GLU A 331 -0.19 -21.87 9.71
C GLU A 331 0.05 -23.17 8.92
N ARG A 332 0.34 -23.06 7.62
CA ARG A 332 0.51 -24.24 6.77
C ARG A 332 1.97 -24.44 6.38
N TYR A 333 2.81 -24.83 7.32
CA TYR A 333 4.15 -25.33 6.98
C TYR A 333 4.08 -26.81 6.62
N ARG A 334 4.90 -27.24 5.67
CA ARG A 334 4.95 -28.65 5.27
C ARG A 334 5.75 -29.54 6.26
N SER A 335 6.50 -28.91 7.15
CA SER A 335 7.37 -29.64 8.08
C SER A 335 6.60 -30.43 9.13
N LYS A 336 7.15 -31.60 9.47
CA LYS A 336 6.73 -32.42 10.61
C LYS A 336 7.56 -32.18 11.87
N ASN A 337 8.64 -31.39 11.79
CA ASN A 337 9.54 -31.10 12.91
C ASN A 337 9.10 -29.83 13.66
N PRO A 338 9.64 -29.57 14.85
CA PRO A 338 9.43 -28.30 15.53
C PRO A 338 9.93 -27.14 14.69
N VAL A 339 9.24 -26.01 14.74
CA VAL A 339 9.54 -24.81 13.93
C VAL A 339 9.92 -23.65 14.84
N LEU A 340 11.07 -23.07 14.58
CA LEU A 340 11.44 -21.76 15.08
C LEU A 340 11.06 -20.71 14.04
N ARG A 341 10.24 -19.75 14.44
CA ARG A 341 9.81 -18.62 13.63
C ARG A 341 10.55 -17.36 14.07
N LEU A 342 11.27 -16.75 13.14
CA LEU A 342 11.98 -15.48 13.29
C LEU A 342 11.32 -14.44 12.41
N LEU A 343 10.53 -13.56 12.99
CA LEU A 343 9.86 -12.47 12.29
C LEU A 343 10.54 -11.15 12.58
N VAL A 344 10.61 -10.28 11.58
CA VAL A 344 11.18 -8.96 11.76
C VAL A 344 10.13 -8.04 12.36
N SER A 345 10.47 -7.31 13.42
CA SER A 345 9.54 -6.36 14.07
C SER A 345 9.04 -5.31 13.09
N PRO A 346 7.72 -5.10 12.93
CA PRO A 346 7.16 -4.19 11.95
C PRO A 346 7.67 -2.76 12.05
N ARG A 347 7.93 -2.25 13.25
CA ARG A 347 8.40 -0.87 13.47
C ARG A 347 9.83 -0.60 13.02
N LYS A 348 10.66 -1.66 12.87
CA LYS A 348 12.10 -1.54 12.57
C LYS A 348 12.47 -2.23 11.26
N SER A 349 11.50 -2.82 10.56
CA SER A 349 11.70 -3.96 9.70
C SER A 349 12.32 -3.69 8.36
N ARG A 350 11.92 -2.60 7.67
CA ARG A 350 12.23 -2.52 6.24
C ARG A 350 13.72 -2.43 5.98
N THR A 351 14.41 -1.49 6.61
CA THR A 351 15.83 -1.24 6.33
C THR A 351 16.68 -2.44 6.75
N LEU A 352 16.35 -3.04 7.89
CA LEU A 352 17.02 -4.23 8.38
C LEU A 352 16.77 -5.44 7.49
N TRP A 353 15.52 -5.69 7.11
CA TRP A 353 15.17 -6.79 6.23
C TRP A 353 15.86 -6.69 4.87
N PHE A 354 15.87 -5.51 4.27
CA PHE A 354 16.59 -5.27 3.02
C PHE A 354 18.10 -5.45 3.15
N ALA A 355 18.69 -5.09 4.28
CA ALA A 355 20.11 -5.33 4.52
C ALA A 355 20.39 -6.84 4.59
N LEU A 356 19.59 -7.60 5.34
CA LEU A 356 19.73 -9.06 5.46
C LEU A 356 19.52 -9.77 4.12
N MET A 357 18.50 -9.37 3.34
CA MET A 357 18.20 -9.98 2.05
C MET A 357 19.31 -9.73 1.00
N ARG A 358 19.97 -8.58 1.06
CA ARG A 358 21.13 -8.29 0.17
C ARG A 358 22.32 -9.19 0.43
N MET A 359 22.40 -9.79 1.61
CA MET A 359 23.51 -10.67 1.98
C MET A 359 23.33 -12.11 1.50
N HIS A 360 22.13 -12.50 1.12
CA HIS A 360 21.74 -13.85 0.70
C HIS A 360 22.13 -14.94 1.73
N LEU A 361 21.15 -15.43 2.46
CA LEU A 361 21.33 -16.50 3.42
C LEU A 361 21.83 -17.78 2.72
N GLN A 362 22.88 -18.38 3.24
CA GLN A 362 23.49 -19.59 2.70
C GLN A 362 23.16 -20.81 3.54
N SER A 363 23.36 -20.71 4.87
CA SER A 363 23.04 -21.79 5.81
C SER A 363 22.67 -21.24 7.18
N VAL A 364 22.00 -22.06 7.97
CA VAL A 364 21.69 -21.81 9.38
C VAL A 364 22.29 -22.94 10.20
N ARG A 365 23.25 -22.62 11.07
CA ARG A 365 23.85 -23.56 12.02
C ARG A 365 23.12 -23.43 13.35
N ILE A 366 22.71 -24.57 13.90
CA ILE A 366 21.92 -24.64 15.12
C ILE A 366 22.71 -25.43 16.13
N ALA A 367 22.96 -24.85 17.29
CA ALA A 367 23.54 -25.53 18.43
C ALA A 367 22.58 -25.46 19.62
N VAL A 368 22.37 -26.58 20.29
CA VAL A 368 21.51 -26.70 21.45
C VAL A 368 22.30 -27.33 22.61
N ASP A 369 22.20 -26.72 23.80
CA ASP A 369 22.75 -27.21 25.04
C ASP A 369 21.61 -27.34 26.05
N VAL A 370 21.27 -28.58 26.39
CA VAL A 370 20.18 -28.91 27.33
C VAL A 370 20.77 -29.40 28.63
N SER A 371 20.37 -28.75 29.69
CA SER A 371 20.79 -29.11 31.06
C SER A 371 19.60 -29.50 31.91
N LYS A 372 19.76 -30.54 32.73
CA LYS A 372 18.73 -31.05 33.65
C LYS A 372 17.46 -31.58 32.97
N CYS A 373 17.59 -32.23 31.83
CA CYS A 373 16.47 -32.94 31.22
C CYS A 373 16.09 -34.14 32.07
N ARG A 374 14.85 -34.17 32.55
CA ARG A 374 14.30 -35.24 33.42
C ARG A 374 13.35 -36.18 32.69
N ASP A 375 13.03 -35.92 31.46
CA ASP A 375 12.22 -36.80 30.61
C ASP A 375 13.10 -37.93 30.06
N ILE A 376 13.41 -38.88 30.92
CA ILE A 376 14.31 -39.99 30.63
C ILE A 376 13.68 -41.33 30.98
N ALA A 377 13.95 -42.34 30.19
CA ALA A 377 13.62 -43.71 30.43
C ALA A 377 14.87 -44.42 30.95
N VAL A 378 14.74 -45.11 32.07
CA VAL A 378 15.83 -45.88 32.66
C VAL A 378 15.46 -47.36 32.78
N SER A 379 16.46 -48.23 32.59
CA SER A 379 16.30 -49.68 32.68
C SER A 379 17.56 -50.30 33.25
N ASN A 380 17.40 -51.35 34.01
CA ASN A 380 18.47 -52.20 34.49
C ASN A 380 18.23 -53.65 34.05
N GLU A 381 18.94 -54.62 34.60
CA GLU A 381 18.79 -56.03 34.26
C GLU A 381 17.40 -56.63 34.59
N TYR A 382 16.66 -55.98 35.50
CA TYR A 382 15.32 -56.40 35.89
C TYR A 382 14.22 -55.81 35.09
N GLY A 383 14.57 -54.88 34.19
CA GLY A 383 13.63 -54.17 33.31
C GLY A 383 13.54 -52.67 33.55
N PRO A 384 12.51 -52.00 33.02
CA PRO A 384 12.29 -50.58 33.21
C PRO A 384 12.14 -50.18 34.66
N ALA A 385 12.77 -49.08 35.08
CA ALA A 385 12.73 -48.55 36.43
C ALA A 385 12.14 -47.12 36.44
N SER A 386 11.51 -46.73 37.56
CA SER A 386 10.97 -45.40 37.74
C SER A 386 12.03 -44.42 38.26
N THR A 387 12.15 -43.25 37.64
CA THR A 387 13.06 -42.18 38.11
C THR A 387 12.52 -41.38 39.30
N LEU A 388 11.27 -41.66 39.73
CA LEU A 388 10.65 -41.01 40.89
C LEU A 388 11.19 -41.56 42.21
N LEU A 389 11.80 -42.75 42.19
CA LEU A 389 12.44 -43.40 43.32
C LEU A 389 13.94 -43.55 43.04
N PRO A 390 14.79 -43.69 44.08
CA PRO A 390 16.20 -43.99 43.85
C PRO A 390 16.38 -45.22 42.99
N VAL A 391 17.08 -45.10 41.87
CA VAL A 391 17.28 -46.16 40.89
C VAL A 391 18.53 -46.95 41.24
N GLN A 392 18.44 -48.29 41.28
CA GLN A 392 19.58 -49.19 41.40
C GLN A 392 20.12 -49.51 39.99
N PRO A 393 21.20 -48.84 39.51
CA PRO A 393 21.66 -49.02 38.18
C PRO A 393 22.11 -50.44 37.80
N PHE A 394 22.63 -51.20 38.73
CA PHE A 394 23.07 -52.55 38.50
C PHE A 394 22.23 -53.60 39.23
N GLY A 395 20.98 -53.20 39.62
CA GLY A 395 20.08 -54.07 40.36
C GLY A 395 20.43 -54.26 41.84
N ALA A 396 19.67 -55.12 42.53
CA ALA A 396 19.79 -55.33 43.93
C ALA A 396 21.07 -56.09 44.28
N VAL A 397 21.59 -56.94 43.39
CA VAL A 397 22.85 -57.71 43.57
C VAL A 397 23.76 -57.40 42.37
N PRO A 398 24.51 -56.29 42.39
CA PRO A 398 25.40 -55.91 41.29
C PRO A 398 26.44 -57.00 40.99
N SER A 399 26.58 -57.33 39.69
CA SER A 399 27.57 -58.28 39.18
C SER A 399 28.32 -57.71 37.96
N VAL A 400 29.48 -58.27 37.65
CA VAL A 400 30.18 -57.91 36.42
C VAL A 400 29.30 -58.35 35.26
N GLY A 401 29.08 -57.41 34.33
CA GLY A 401 28.14 -57.55 33.21
C GLY A 401 26.81 -56.88 33.43
N SER A 402 26.42 -56.50 34.65
CA SER A 402 25.20 -55.73 34.91
C SER A 402 25.21 -54.43 34.20
N SER A 403 24.10 -54.11 33.61
CA SER A 403 24.00 -52.94 32.75
C SER A 403 22.91 -51.96 33.19
N PHE A 404 23.22 -50.69 33.09
CA PHE A 404 22.31 -49.60 33.26
C PHE A 404 22.09 -48.90 31.94
N ILE A 405 20.85 -48.80 31.51
CA ILE A 405 20.46 -48.22 30.24
C ILE A 405 19.65 -46.99 30.55
N VAL A 406 20.06 -45.87 29.93
CA VAL A 406 19.37 -44.57 29.99
C VAL A 406 18.99 -44.16 28.60
N GLY A 407 17.73 -43.85 28.41
CA GLY A 407 17.19 -43.37 27.16
C GLY A 407 16.53 -41.99 27.29
N CYS A 408 16.51 -41.25 26.20
CA CYS A 408 15.81 -39.98 26.12
C CYS A 408 15.16 -39.86 24.73
N LYS A 409 13.84 -39.73 24.71
CA LYS A 409 13.09 -39.59 23.43
C LYS A 409 13.54 -38.35 22.62
N GLU A 410 13.93 -37.34 23.34
CA GLU A 410 14.29 -36.06 22.77
C GLU A 410 15.58 -36.06 21.95
N ILE A 411 16.51 -36.99 22.24
CA ILE A 411 17.77 -37.12 21.51
C ILE A 411 17.66 -37.94 20.22
N CYS A 412 16.56 -38.67 20.05
CA CYS A 412 16.31 -39.42 18.83
C CYS A 412 16.20 -38.51 17.63
N GLY A 413 16.92 -38.79 16.57
CA GLY A 413 16.98 -37.95 15.35
C GLY A 413 17.94 -36.75 15.45
N LYS A 414 18.72 -36.64 16.54
CA LYS A 414 19.71 -35.57 16.73
C LYS A 414 21.14 -36.10 16.63
N LYS A 415 22.03 -35.27 16.13
CA LYS A 415 23.47 -35.50 16.17
C LYS A 415 24.02 -34.91 17.46
N LEU A 416 24.47 -35.79 18.38
CA LEU A 416 24.97 -35.38 19.67
C LEU A 416 26.50 -35.13 19.62
N ASN A 417 26.96 -34.10 20.33
CA ASN A 417 28.38 -33.87 20.59
C ASN A 417 28.78 -34.44 21.96
N SER A 418 27.88 -34.36 22.92
CA SER A 418 28.08 -34.91 24.27
C SER A 418 26.75 -35.35 24.86
N PHE A 419 26.81 -36.35 25.72
CA PHE A 419 25.70 -36.85 26.52
C PHE A 419 26.21 -37.20 27.90
N ASP A 420 25.72 -36.54 28.94
CA ASP A 420 26.08 -36.77 30.33
C ASP A 420 24.86 -37.24 31.11
N VAL A 421 24.99 -38.35 31.82
CA VAL A 421 24.02 -38.80 32.83
C VAL A 421 24.49 -38.32 34.19
N ARG A 422 23.65 -37.63 34.92
CA ARG A 422 23.96 -37.05 36.24
C ARG A 422 22.90 -37.38 37.26
N GLY A 423 23.29 -37.36 38.51
CA GLY A 423 22.43 -37.60 39.65
C GLY A 423 23.22 -37.55 40.95
N LYS A 424 22.66 -38.14 42.02
CA LYS A 424 23.31 -38.22 43.30
C LYS A 424 23.31 -39.66 43.79
N TRP A 425 24.45 -40.10 44.30
CA TRP A 425 24.54 -41.37 44.93
C TRP A 425 23.81 -41.40 46.30
N CYS A 426 22.95 -42.39 46.54
CA CYS A 426 22.26 -42.59 47.80
C CYS A 426 22.99 -43.55 48.63
N GLY A 427 23.05 -43.28 49.96
CA GLY A 427 23.58 -44.21 50.93
C GLY A 427 25.06 -44.58 50.74
N LEU A 428 25.83 -43.65 50.10
CA LEU A 428 27.26 -43.88 49.88
C LEU A 428 27.99 -44.08 51.26
N PRO A 429 28.85 -45.15 51.45
CA PRO A 429 29.59 -45.32 52.65
C PRO A 429 30.46 -44.14 53.06
N ASN A 430 30.42 -43.72 54.30
CA ASN A 430 31.22 -42.65 54.83
C ASN A 430 32.69 -43.10 55.11
N CYS A 431 33.44 -43.26 54.02
CA CYS A 431 34.84 -43.67 54.01
C CYS A 431 35.59 -42.87 52.91
N LYS A 432 36.91 -42.84 52.98
CA LYS A 432 37.77 -42.22 52.02
C LYS A 432 37.91 -43.02 50.73
N ASP A 433 37.87 -44.34 50.86
CA ASP A 433 38.01 -45.30 49.78
C ASP A 433 37.20 -46.53 50.05
N PHE A 434 36.65 -47.20 49.03
CA PHE A 434 35.96 -48.51 49.25
C PHE A 434 36.80 -49.60 49.90
N SER A 435 38.12 -49.54 49.73
CA SER A 435 39.01 -50.46 50.42
C SER A 435 38.94 -50.41 51.99
N GLU A 436 38.59 -49.18 52.50
CA GLU A 436 38.32 -49.05 53.97
C GLU A 436 37.00 -49.74 54.38
N TRP A 437 35.95 -49.57 53.61
CA TRP A 437 34.62 -50.10 53.79
C TRP A 437 34.64 -51.67 53.76
N TYR A 438 35.38 -52.19 52.77
CA TYR A 438 35.52 -53.62 52.53
C TYR A 438 36.75 -54.22 53.18
N SER A 439 37.34 -53.58 54.22
CA SER A 439 38.58 -53.99 54.84
C SER A 439 38.55 -55.44 55.41
N GLN A 440 37.37 -55.98 55.70
CA GLN A 440 37.17 -57.31 56.18
C GLN A 440 36.87 -58.40 55.12
N TYR A 441 36.86 -57.98 53.86
CA TYR A 441 36.66 -58.88 52.73
C TYR A 441 37.99 -59.28 52.12
N ASP A 442 38.04 -60.43 51.46
CA ASP A 442 39.24 -60.91 50.75
C ASP A 442 39.43 -60.01 49.47
N ASN A 443 40.60 -59.37 49.39
CA ASN A 443 40.94 -58.43 48.26
C ASN A 443 39.95 -57.29 48.10
N PRO A 444 39.88 -56.36 49.03
CA PRO A 444 38.97 -55.25 49.01
C PRO A 444 39.23 -54.35 47.78
N PRO A 445 38.20 -54.01 46.98
CA PRO A 445 38.36 -53.13 45.81
C PRO A 445 38.59 -51.68 46.24
N LYS A 446 39.39 -50.95 45.50
CA LYS A 446 39.55 -49.49 45.62
C LYS A 446 38.45 -48.83 44.89
N THR A 447 38.17 -47.56 45.22
CA THR A 447 37.21 -46.71 44.50
C THR A 447 37.58 -46.61 43.03
N SER A 448 38.85 -46.50 42.65
CA SER A 448 39.37 -46.47 41.29
C SER A 448 39.16 -47.74 40.48
N ASP A 449 38.92 -48.89 41.15
CA ASP A 449 38.79 -50.19 40.45
C ASP A 449 37.40 -50.36 39.80
N PHE A 450 36.40 -49.57 40.24
CA PHE A 450 35.08 -49.63 39.67
C PHE A 450 35.06 -48.95 38.30
N THR A 451 35.03 -49.76 37.26
CA THR A 451 35.03 -49.29 35.87
C THR A 451 33.83 -49.85 35.12
N VAL A 452 33.35 -49.02 34.22
CA VAL A 452 32.19 -49.32 33.34
C VAL A 452 32.58 -49.17 31.90
N SER A 453 32.01 -49.96 31.02
CA SER A 453 32.05 -49.72 29.56
C SER A 453 30.82 -48.95 29.13
N LEU A 454 31.02 -48.02 28.17
CA LEU A 454 30.00 -47.13 27.66
C LEU A 454 29.71 -47.44 26.18
N SER A 455 28.44 -47.56 25.84
CA SER A 455 27.98 -47.76 24.45
C SER A 455 26.67 -47.08 24.21
N GLY A 456 26.42 -46.67 22.95
CA GLY A 456 25.13 -46.13 22.46
C GLY A 456 24.46 -47.16 21.55
N LEU A 457 23.13 -47.15 21.55
CA LEU A 457 22.31 -47.97 20.68
C LEU A 457 22.08 -47.25 19.33
N TYR A 458 22.52 -47.90 18.25
CA TYR A 458 22.35 -47.34 16.88
C TYR A 458 21.95 -48.45 15.94
N GLY A 459 20.80 -48.28 15.26
CA GLY A 459 20.30 -49.28 14.32
C GLY A 459 20.08 -50.67 14.97
N GLY A 460 19.79 -50.74 16.26
CA GLY A 460 19.61 -51.97 17.02
C GLY A 460 20.89 -52.61 17.55
N ASN A 461 22.07 -51.99 17.33
CA ASN A 461 23.37 -52.48 17.76
C ASN A 461 23.99 -51.56 18.83
N TRP A 462 24.59 -52.10 19.85
CA TRP A 462 25.38 -51.37 20.84
C TRP A 462 26.78 -51.07 20.29
N LEU A 463 27.09 -49.77 20.18
CA LEU A 463 28.35 -49.30 19.61
C LEU A 463 29.04 -48.34 20.58
N PRO A 464 30.39 -48.39 20.72
CA PRO A 464 31.26 -49.40 20.12
C PRO A 464 30.98 -50.79 20.69
N SER A 465 31.37 -51.84 19.95
CA SER A 465 31.25 -53.24 20.43
C SER A 465 32.12 -53.47 21.65
N ASP A 466 31.87 -54.55 22.40
CA ASP A 466 32.63 -54.90 23.63
C ASP A 466 34.14 -55.00 23.37
N GLU A 467 34.59 -55.36 22.17
CA GLU A 467 36.02 -55.42 21.78
C GLU A 467 36.70 -54.04 21.68
N TYR A 468 35.96 -52.99 21.40
CA TYR A 468 36.44 -51.61 21.23
C TYR A 468 35.84 -50.69 22.28
N SER A 469 35.50 -51.22 23.48
CA SER A 469 34.74 -50.51 24.50
C SER A 469 35.45 -49.26 25.01
N VAL A 470 34.69 -48.15 25.08
CA VAL A 470 35.09 -46.94 25.79
C VAL A 470 34.85 -47.20 27.29
N THR A 471 35.90 -47.14 28.09
CA THR A 471 35.80 -47.37 29.53
C THR A 471 35.86 -46.05 30.31
N SER A 472 35.12 -45.98 31.41
CA SER A 472 35.13 -44.86 32.34
C SER A 472 35.11 -45.33 33.79
N SER A 473 35.69 -44.54 34.71
CA SER A 473 35.58 -44.77 36.11
C SER A 473 34.16 -44.54 36.61
N LEU A 474 33.61 -45.45 37.42
CA LEU A 474 32.24 -45.27 37.93
C LEU A 474 32.18 -44.23 39.05
N PHE A 475 33.26 -44.14 39.86
CA PHE A 475 33.42 -43.15 40.92
C PHE A 475 34.64 -42.29 40.64
N ASN A 476 34.54 -40.97 40.66
CA ASN A 476 35.70 -40.11 40.62
C ASN A 476 36.30 -39.81 41.97
N ALA A 477 35.48 -39.85 43.00
CA ALA A 477 35.82 -39.75 44.40
C ALA A 477 34.64 -40.28 45.24
N MET A 478 34.88 -40.51 46.57
CA MET A 478 33.77 -40.82 47.48
C MET A 478 32.94 -39.59 47.81
N ASN A 479 32.25 -39.06 46.83
CA ASN A 479 31.33 -37.97 46.96
C ASN A 479 29.93 -38.33 46.41
N ALA A 480 28.93 -37.58 46.82
CA ALA A 480 27.55 -37.87 46.44
C ALA A 480 27.22 -37.61 44.95
N ASP A 481 28.08 -36.95 44.21
CA ASP A 481 27.79 -36.58 42.83
C ASP A 481 28.02 -37.75 41.87
N PHE A 482 26.97 -38.15 41.16
CA PHE A 482 27.05 -39.10 40.06
C PHE A 482 27.17 -38.35 38.73
N LYS A 483 28.22 -38.66 37.98
CA LYS A 483 28.42 -38.17 36.64
C LYS A 483 29.01 -39.25 35.72
N MET A 484 28.31 -39.51 34.62
CA MET A 484 28.82 -40.39 33.57
C MET A 484 28.73 -39.67 32.23
N SER A 485 29.88 -39.45 31.60
CA SER A 485 29.99 -38.71 30.32
C SER A 485 30.23 -39.68 29.17
N PHE A 486 29.35 -39.65 28.18
CA PHE A 486 29.52 -40.35 26.91
C PHE A 486 30.20 -39.39 25.95
N ASN A 487 31.38 -39.76 25.49
CA ASN A 487 32.21 -38.93 24.61
C ASN A 487 31.72 -38.98 23.15
N SER A 488 32.34 -38.16 22.32
CA SER A 488 32.01 -38.06 20.89
C SER A 488 32.13 -39.38 20.11
N ILE A 489 32.97 -40.31 20.54
CA ILE A 489 33.12 -41.65 19.92
C ILE A 489 31.84 -42.44 20.05
N VAL A 490 31.17 -42.33 21.20
CA VAL A 490 29.91 -43.01 21.49
C VAL A 490 28.71 -42.22 20.92
N CYS A 491 28.79 -40.88 20.91
CA CYS A 491 27.69 -39.99 20.55
C CYS A 491 27.62 -39.54 19.06
N SER A 492 28.69 -39.77 18.28
CA SER A 492 28.85 -39.14 16.95
C SER A 492 27.92 -39.65 15.84
N ARG A 493 27.12 -40.67 16.13
CA ARG A 493 26.20 -41.26 15.15
C ARG A 493 24.81 -40.68 15.32
N THR A 494 24.14 -40.36 14.21
CA THR A 494 22.78 -39.85 14.21
C THR A 494 21.79 -41.02 14.21
N SER A 495 20.84 -40.99 15.11
CA SER A 495 19.72 -41.89 15.10
C SER A 495 18.79 -41.57 13.90
N GLU A 496 18.48 -42.56 13.07
CA GLU A 496 17.58 -42.38 11.91
C GLU A 496 16.10 -42.56 12.28
N MET A 497 15.80 -43.19 13.45
CA MET A 497 14.42 -43.44 13.88
C MET A 497 13.94 -42.39 14.90
N ILE A 498 12.76 -41.86 14.64
CA ILE A 498 11.98 -41.06 15.58
C ILE A 498 10.92 -41.98 16.16
N PRO A 499 10.92 -42.32 17.47
CA PRO A 499 9.87 -43.16 18.04
C PRO A 499 8.53 -42.44 18.04
N GLU A 500 7.51 -43.08 17.49
CA GLU A 500 6.13 -42.59 17.48
C GLU A 500 5.38 -42.88 18.79
N ASP A 501 5.86 -43.86 19.58
CA ASP A 501 5.18 -44.32 20.80
C ASP A 501 5.22 -43.29 21.94
N GLU A 502 4.08 -43.09 22.59
CA GLU A 502 3.96 -42.25 23.78
C GLU A 502 4.77 -42.81 24.96
N ASN A 503 4.93 -44.14 25.08
CA ASN A 503 5.69 -44.81 26.11
C ASN A 503 7.09 -45.20 25.62
N PHE A 504 8.01 -44.24 25.69
CA PHE A 504 9.40 -44.46 25.34
C PHE A 504 10.13 -45.24 26.49
N MET A 505 10.19 -46.56 26.36
CA MET A 505 10.88 -47.47 27.30
C MET A 505 11.81 -48.38 26.53
N TYR A 506 12.91 -48.79 27.20
CA TYR A 506 13.84 -49.76 26.62
C TYR A 506 13.19 -51.14 26.42
N SER A 507 13.27 -51.64 25.20
CA SER A 507 13.01 -53.01 24.85
C SER A 507 14.10 -53.53 23.89
N PRO A 508 14.33 -54.87 23.82
CA PRO A 508 15.32 -55.41 22.89
C PRO A 508 15.06 -55.11 21.41
N MET A 509 13.83 -54.66 21.06
CA MET A 509 13.46 -54.27 19.72
C MET A 509 13.77 -52.80 19.40
N MET A 510 14.13 -51.99 20.40
CA MET A 510 14.50 -50.60 20.20
C MET A 510 15.78 -50.52 19.38
N LYS A 511 15.80 -49.56 18.48
CA LYS A 511 16.92 -49.40 17.55
C LYS A 511 17.84 -48.22 17.93
N ASP A 512 17.31 -47.20 18.57
CA ASP A 512 18.05 -45.98 18.85
C ASP A 512 17.59 -45.28 20.13
N GLY A 513 18.35 -44.26 20.57
CA GLY A 513 17.94 -43.33 21.63
C GLY A 513 18.31 -43.79 23.03
N PHE A 514 19.12 -44.83 23.17
CA PHE A 514 19.55 -45.38 24.47
C PHE A 514 21.07 -45.44 24.58
N PHE A 515 21.56 -45.19 25.78
CA PHE A 515 22.96 -45.31 26.17
C PHE A 515 23.10 -46.33 27.30
N LYS A 516 24.08 -47.17 27.18
CA LYS A 516 24.34 -48.27 28.13
C LYS A 516 25.64 -48.06 28.85
N MET A 517 25.59 -48.26 30.17
CA MET A 517 26.70 -48.34 31.08
C MET A 517 26.76 -49.76 31.64
N LYS A 518 27.78 -50.53 31.33
CA LYS A 518 27.96 -51.92 31.75
C LYS A 518 29.12 -52.02 32.72
N LEU A 519 28.88 -52.59 33.87
CA LEU A 519 29.93 -52.80 34.89
C LEU A 519 30.93 -53.89 34.43
N ILE A 520 32.20 -53.56 34.35
CA ILE A 520 33.27 -54.46 33.87
C ILE A 520 34.26 -54.78 34.89
N ALA A 521 34.47 -53.98 35.92
CA ALA A 521 35.41 -54.24 37.03
C ALA A 521 34.90 -53.55 38.33
N PRO A 522 35.32 -54.02 39.51
CA PRO A 522 36.22 -55.17 39.78
C PRO A 522 35.49 -56.49 39.55
N SER A 523 36.25 -57.63 39.44
CA SER A 523 35.70 -58.96 39.11
C SER A 523 34.62 -59.46 40.01
N LYS A 524 34.65 -59.06 41.32
CA LYS A 524 33.64 -59.40 42.35
C LYS A 524 32.61 -58.29 42.57
N ALA A 525 32.57 -57.25 41.63
CA ALA A 525 31.69 -56.09 41.72
C ALA A 525 31.68 -55.47 43.15
N PHE A 526 30.49 -55.25 43.71
CA PHE A 526 30.32 -54.69 45.08
C PHE A 526 30.34 -55.70 46.22
N MET A 527 30.96 -56.86 45.99
CA MET A 527 31.22 -57.92 47.05
C MET A 527 29.94 -58.60 47.62
N HIS A 528 28.75 -58.45 47.00
CA HIS A 528 27.52 -59.06 47.52
C HIS A 528 27.62 -60.56 47.60
N GLN A 529 28.23 -61.23 46.64
CA GLN A 529 28.42 -62.68 46.64
C GLN A 529 29.44 -63.10 47.64
N GLU A 530 30.36 -62.27 48.06
CA GLU A 530 31.42 -62.53 49.00
C GLU A 530 31.01 -62.29 50.47
N MET A 531 29.84 -61.67 50.73
CA MET A 531 29.37 -61.26 52.03
C MET A 531 29.27 -62.47 52.96
N SER A 532 28.62 -63.55 52.53
CA SER A 532 28.47 -64.80 53.36
C SER A 532 29.81 -65.33 53.73
N ARG A 533 30.77 -65.30 52.80
CA ARG A 533 32.14 -65.80 53.09
C ARG A 533 32.88 -64.87 54.05
N ALA A 534 32.77 -63.55 53.89
CA ALA A 534 33.40 -62.61 54.83
C ALA A 534 32.81 -62.72 56.23
N VAL A 535 31.49 -62.86 56.32
CA VAL A 535 30.84 -63.16 57.66
C VAL A 535 31.33 -64.47 58.28
N CYS A 536 31.36 -65.55 57.51
CA CYS A 536 31.89 -66.81 57.97
C CYS A 536 33.37 -66.70 58.42
N ASN A 537 34.19 -66.01 57.63
CA ASN A 537 35.60 -65.77 57.97
C ASN A 537 35.77 -64.93 59.23
N SER A 538 34.95 -63.96 59.47
CA SER A 538 34.91 -63.12 60.67
C SER A 538 34.55 -63.97 61.89
N PHE A 539 33.50 -64.77 61.78
CA PHE A 539 33.15 -65.73 62.87
C PHE A 539 34.25 -66.77 63.17
N LEU A 540 34.82 -67.33 62.14
CA LEU A 540 35.94 -68.29 62.31
C LEU A 540 37.15 -67.61 62.97
N THR A 541 37.46 -66.39 62.60
CA THR A 541 38.54 -65.59 63.16
C THR A 541 38.28 -65.22 64.58
N GLN A 542 37.05 -64.92 64.96
CA GLN A 542 36.63 -64.72 66.38
C GLN A 542 36.78 -65.97 67.23
N ILE A 543 36.36 -67.11 66.73
CA ILE A 543 36.43 -68.37 67.42
C ILE A 543 37.89 -68.82 67.63
N LEU A 544 38.68 -68.71 66.58
CA LEU A 544 40.08 -69.19 66.59
C LEU A 544 41.05 -68.30 67.40
N LYS A 545 40.84 -67.01 67.45
CA LYS A 545 41.77 -66.05 68.08
C LYS A 545 41.38 -65.59 69.46
N LYS A 546 40.26 -66.06 70.05
CA LYS A 546 39.77 -65.69 71.40
C LYS A 546 39.77 -64.17 71.65
N LYS A 547 39.60 -63.36 70.66
CA LYS A 547 39.47 -61.93 70.81
C LYS A 547 37.99 -61.53 70.94
N SER A 548 37.71 -60.47 71.73
CA SER A 548 36.39 -59.84 71.82
C SER A 548 35.92 -59.49 70.46
N ALA A 549 34.59 -59.51 70.20
CA ALA A 549 33.98 -59.34 68.94
C ALA A 549 34.56 -58.11 68.15
N ASP A 550 35.43 -58.42 67.21
CA ASP A 550 35.78 -57.47 66.19
C ASP A 550 34.54 -57.19 65.34
N GLU A 551 34.41 -56.01 64.86
CA GLU A 551 33.23 -55.47 64.06
C GLU A 551 32.85 -56.50 62.99
N MET A 552 31.55 -56.77 62.86
CA MET A 552 31.01 -57.55 61.75
C MET A 552 31.34 -56.85 60.39
N PRO A 553 31.56 -57.60 59.29
CA PRO A 553 31.83 -57.05 58.01
C PRO A 553 30.66 -56.08 57.61
N ASN A 554 31.03 -54.95 57.12
CA ASN A 554 30.04 -53.98 56.62
C ASN A 554 29.20 -54.61 55.51
N GLN A 555 27.90 -54.23 55.45
CA GLN A 555 27.06 -54.72 54.40
C GLN A 555 27.58 -54.22 53.04
N PRO A 556 27.52 -55.05 52.00
CA PRO A 556 27.87 -54.61 50.66
C PRO A 556 27.05 -53.42 50.21
N TYR A 557 27.71 -52.45 49.68
CA TYR A 557 27.02 -51.26 49.14
C TYR A 557 26.27 -51.59 47.83
N THR A 558 24.96 -51.36 47.81
CA THR A 558 24.15 -51.43 46.59
C THR A 558 24.03 -50.00 45.98
N PRO A 559 24.69 -49.74 44.87
CA PRO A 559 24.61 -48.42 44.24
C PRO A 559 23.17 -48.03 43.98
N SER A 560 22.81 -46.83 44.39
CA SER A 560 21.49 -46.25 44.15
C SER A 560 21.65 -44.78 43.80
N ILE A 561 20.95 -44.30 42.79
CA ILE A 561 21.07 -42.96 42.29
C ILE A 561 19.72 -42.29 42.44
N GLU A 562 19.70 -41.11 43.02
CA GLU A 562 18.55 -40.19 43.06
C GLU A 562 18.78 -38.95 42.20
N ASP A 563 17.72 -38.21 41.94
CA ASP A 563 17.72 -36.97 41.14
C ASP A 563 18.42 -37.15 39.76
N LEU A 564 18.05 -38.26 39.08
CA LEU A 564 18.61 -38.57 37.76
C LEU A 564 18.12 -37.57 36.71
N TYR A 565 19.07 -37.04 35.94
CA TYR A 565 18.82 -36.20 34.78
C TYR A 565 19.94 -36.34 33.75
N VAL A 566 19.67 -35.90 32.54
CA VAL A 566 20.68 -35.89 31.48
C VAL A 566 20.97 -34.46 31.02
N ASN A 567 22.23 -34.24 30.63
CA ASN A 567 22.66 -33.07 29.91
C ASN A 567 23.17 -33.51 28.54
N TYR A 568 22.88 -32.77 27.50
CA TYR A 568 23.42 -33.08 26.18
C TYR A 568 23.64 -31.85 25.35
N THR A 569 24.58 -31.93 24.41
CA THR A 569 24.79 -30.92 23.38
C THR A 569 24.59 -31.51 21.99
N SER A 570 23.90 -30.78 21.15
CA SER A 570 23.56 -31.22 19.80
C SER A 570 23.81 -30.09 18.78
N PHE A 571 24.12 -30.50 17.57
CA PHE A 571 24.41 -29.58 16.45
C PHE A 571 23.71 -30.03 15.19
N ALA A 572 23.17 -29.05 14.41
CA ALA A 572 22.62 -29.25 13.07
C ALA A 572 23.01 -28.09 12.18
N GLU A 573 23.08 -28.32 10.90
CA GLU A 573 23.28 -27.29 9.87
C GLU A 573 22.27 -27.51 8.75
N GLU A 574 21.46 -26.49 8.46
CA GLU A 574 20.52 -26.46 7.36
C GLU A 574 21.05 -25.53 6.27
N THR A 575 21.14 -26.02 5.04
CA THR A 575 21.66 -25.26 3.90
C THR A 575 20.52 -24.94 2.92
N LEU A 576 20.50 -23.70 2.42
CA LEU A 576 19.62 -23.32 1.32
C LEU A 576 20.21 -23.88 0.01
N SER A 577 19.58 -24.93 -0.50
CA SER A 577 20.01 -25.56 -1.77
C SER A 577 19.51 -24.74 -2.94
N THR A 578 20.45 -24.32 -3.81
CA THR A 578 20.14 -23.58 -5.04
C THR A 578 19.79 -24.48 -6.23
N ASN A 579 19.97 -25.81 -6.14
CA ASN A 579 19.98 -26.67 -7.33
C ASN A 579 19.23 -28.00 -7.24
N ASP A 580 18.65 -28.41 -6.13
CA ASP A 580 18.01 -29.71 -6.09
C ASP A 580 16.52 -29.66 -5.80
N ALA A 581 15.77 -30.35 -6.66
CA ALA A 581 14.35 -30.62 -6.60
C ALA A 581 13.93 -31.55 -5.41
N GLN A 582 14.79 -31.76 -4.43
CA GLN A 582 14.44 -32.40 -3.17
C GLN A 582 14.24 -31.31 -2.12
N ASN A 583 12.98 -31.03 -1.88
CA ASN A 583 12.40 -30.14 -0.92
C ASN A 583 13.12 -30.22 0.44
N SER A 584 13.98 -29.29 0.75
CA SER A 584 14.37 -29.06 2.12
C SER A 584 13.33 -28.11 2.75
N ASP A 585 12.21 -28.66 3.22
CA ASP A 585 11.19 -27.92 4.00
C ASP A 585 11.75 -27.36 5.32
N SER A 586 13.08 -27.32 5.47
CA SER A 586 13.77 -26.93 6.69
C SER A 586 13.90 -25.42 6.86
N ILE A 587 14.00 -24.66 5.78
CA ILE A 587 14.04 -23.18 5.81
C ILE A 587 12.98 -22.63 4.88
N VAL A 588 12.03 -21.89 5.43
CA VAL A 588 10.93 -21.27 4.70
C VAL A 588 10.85 -19.79 5.06
N PHE A 589 10.77 -18.93 4.04
CA PHE A 589 10.59 -17.48 4.25
C PHE A 589 9.11 -17.12 4.37
N VAL A 590 8.82 -16.22 5.31
CA VAL A 590 7.50 -15.68 5.55
C VAL A 590 7.30 -14.44 4.69
N HIS A 591 6.31 -14.51 3.82
CA HIS A 591 5.85 -13.42 2.96
C HIS A 591 4.61 -12.74 3.56
N PRO A 592 4.22 -11.55 3.09
CA PRO A 592 3.04 -10.86 3.63
C PRO A 592 1.75 -11.69 3.61
N TYR A 593 1.57 -12.54 2.61
CA TYR A 593 0.34 -13.34 2.44
C TYR A 593 0.57 -14.84 2.36
N GLY A 594 1.80 -15.32 2.52
CA GLY A 594 2.12 -16.74 2.40
C GLY A 594 3.56 -17.07 2.74
N PHE A 595 4.03 -18.18 2.20
CA PHE A 595 5.34 -18.74 2.48
C PHE A 595 6.04 -19.12 1.19
N SER A 596 7.38 -19.13 1.20
CA SER A 596 8.19 -19.57 0.07
C SER A 596 9.57 -20.01 0.52
N GLU A 597 10.18 -20.90 -0.24
CA GLU A 597 11.62 -21.20 -0.12
C GLU A 597 12.51 -20.05 -0.61
N LYS A 598 11.92 -19.10 -1.37
CA LYS A 598 12.62 -17.93 -1.89
C LYS A 598 12.46 -16.73 -0.97
N GLU A 599 13.53 -16.02 -0.79
CA GLU A 599 13.57 -14.78 -0.01
C GLU A 599 12.54 -13.76 -0.53
N PRO A 600 11.73 -13.11 0.36
CA PRO A 600 10.84 -12.03 -0.07
C PRO A 600 11.66 -10.84 -0.55
N TYR A 601 11.53 -10.51 -1.82
CA TYR A 601 12.22 -9.40 -2.45
C TYR A 601 11.21 -8.34 -2.91
N PHE A 602 11.25 -7.17 -2.29
CA PHE A 602 10.35 -6.06 -2.57
C PHE A 602 11.04 -5.03 -3.47
N VAL A 603 10.89 -5.19 -4.78
CA VAL A 603 11.47 -4.28 -5.80
C VAL A 603 10.72 -2.95 -5.84
N HIS A 604 9.41 -2.99 -5.61
CA HIS A 604 8.50 -1.88 -5.80
C HIS A 604 8.03 -1.31 -4.48
N ASN A 605 7.70 -0.03 -4.47
CA ASN A 605 7.22 0.67 -3.27
C ASN A 605 5.81 0.23 -2.83
N GLY A 606 5.06 -0.41 -3.72
CA GLY A 606 3.75 -0.96 -3.44
C GLY A 606 3.32 -1.97 -4.48
N GLU A 607 2.41 -2.86 -4.13
CA GLU A 607 1.86 -3.90 -5.00
C GLU A 607 0.37 -4.08 -4.74
N LEU A 608 -0.39 -4.28 -5.82
CA LEU A 608 -1.81 -4.64 -5.78
C LEU A 608 -1.97 -6.07 -6.29
N PHE A 609 -2.71 -6.87 -5.55
CA PHE A 609 -3.00 -8.26 -5.89
C PHE A 609 -4.50 -8.44 -6.08
N LEU A 610 -4.87 -9.02 -7.20
CA LEU A 610 -6.25 -9.38 -7.52
C LEU A 610 -6.38 -10.90 -7.50
N GLY A 611 -7.20 -11.42 -6.60
CA GLY A 611 -7.54 -12.83 -6.52
C GLY A 611 -8.81 -13.11 -7.32
N LEU A 612 -8.65 -13.77 -8.45
CA LEU A 612 -9.75 -14.14 -9.33
C LEU A 612 -10.23 -15.56 -9.02
N GLN A 613 -11.53 -15.76 -9.06
CA GLN A 613 -12.18 -17.06 -8.91
C GLN A 613 -12.94 -17.39 -10.18
N PHE A 614 -12.67 -18.55 -10.76
CA PHE A 614 -13.39 -19.08 -11.91
C PHE A 614 -13.21 -20.59 -12.03
N ALA A 615 -14.17 -21.24 -12.67
CA ALA A 615 -14.10 -22.65 -12.99
C ALA A 615 -13.64 -22.84 -14.43
N GLY A 616 -12.84 -23.89 -14.67
CA GLY A 616 -12.41 -24.29 -16.01
C GLY A 616 -11.10 -23.68 -16.47
N LYS A 617 -10.94 -23.46 -17.78
CA LYS A 617 -9.71 -22.92 -18.38
C LYS A 617 -9.63 -21.40 -18.23
N PRO A 618 -8.41 -20.85 -18.22
CA PRO A 618 -8.22 -19.40 -18.28
C PRO A 618 -8.95 -18.77 -19.46
N LYS A 619 -9.46 -17.55 -19.25
CA LYS A 619 -10.32 -16.85 -20.19
C LYS A 619 -9.89 -15.40 -20.33
N LYS A 620 -10.37 -14.77 -21.39
CA LYS A 620 -10.32 -13.29 -21.48
C LYS A 620 -11.22 -12.71 -20.41
N VAL A 621 -10.72 -11.73 -19.68
CA VAL A 621 -11.43 -11.05 -18.60
C VAL A 621 -11.36 -9.54 -18.75
N ASN A 622 -12.49 -8.88 -18.53
CA ASN A 622 -12.59 -7.43 -18.43
C ASN A 622 -12.60 -7.03 -16.96
N LEU A 623 -11.57 -6.32 -16.52
CA LEU A 623 -11.44 -5.79 -15.17
C LEU A 623 -11.79 -4.30 -15.20
N TYR A 624 -12.91 -3.90 -14.61
CA TYR A 624 -13.31 -2.52 -14.48
C TYR A 624 -12.84 -1.97 -13.14
N PHE A 625 -11.86 -1.08 -13.18
CA PHE A 625 -11.36 -0.36 -12.03
C PHE A 625 -12.21 0.88 -11.80
N VAL A 626 -12.94 0.89 -10.70
CA VAL A 626 -13.70 2.07 -10.26
C VAL A 626 -12.79 2.89 -9.35
N LEU A 627 -12.41 4.08 -9.82
CA LEU A 627 -11.45 4.95 -9.16
C LEU A 627 -12.13 6.24 -8.69
N ASN A 628 -11.64 6.83 -7.62
CA ASN A 628 -12.12 8.12 -7.16
C ASN A 628 -11.51 9.24 -8.02
N ARG A 629 -12.35 9.94 -8.80
CA ARG A 629 -11.97 10.92 -9.84
C ARG A 629 -11.01 12.01 -9.38
N ASP A 630 -11.14 12.49 -8.14
CA ASP A 630 -10.39 13.67 -7.66
C ASP A 630 -9.08 13.32 -6.94
N SER A 631 -8.66 12.06 -7.02
CA SER A 631 -7.54 11.58 -6.23
C SER A 631 -6.22 11.44 -7.01
N ALA A 632 -6.23 11.58 -8.34
CA ALA A 632 -5.01 11.55 -9.14
C ALA A 632 -4.19 12.85 -9.03
N ALA A 633 -2.87 12.73 -8.94
CA ALA A 633 -2.02 13.90 -8.91
C ALA A 633 -1.58 14.32 -10.33
N ARG A 634 -0.45 14.51 -10.69
CA ARG A 634 0.12 15.19 -11.85
C ARG A 634 0.15 14.35 -13.14
N GLY A 635 0.51 14.98 -14.24
CA GLY A 635 0.65 14.34 -15.54
C GLY A 635 1.77 13.28 -15.59
N LEU A 636 1.49 12.18 -16.25
CA LEU A 636 2.22 10.93 -16.12
C LEU A 636 2.88 10.49 -17.42
N GLU A 637 3.94 9.68 -17.31
CA GLU A 637 4.55 9.00 -18.45
C GLU A 637 3.94 7.61 -18.71
N LYS A 638 3.94 7.16 -19.97
CA LYS A 638 3.36 5.86 -20.35
C LYS A 638 4.17 4.67 -19.84
N GLY A 639 3.51 3.61 -19.43
CA GLY A 639 4.13 2.30 -19.21
C GLY A 639 4.67 2.05 -17.82
N MET A 640 4.08 2.62 -16.80
CA MET A 640 4.61 2.68 -15.44
C MET A 640 4.17 1.56 -14.50
N CYS A 641 3.40 0.58 -14.95
CA CYS A 641 3.05 -0.59 -14.14
C CYS A 641 3.51 -1.88 -14.80
N ASN A 642 4.07 -2.77 -13.99
CA ASN A 642 4.34 -4.14 -14.36
C ASN A 642 3.15 -5.02 -13.96
N TRP A 643 2.71 -5.87 -14.88
CA TRP A 643 1.70 -6.87 -14.62
C TRP A 643 2.35 -8.24 -14.50
N SER A 644 1.93 -9.03 -13.54
CA SER A 644 2.42 -10.38 -13.32
C SER A 644 1.25 -11.29 -12.93
N TYR A 645 1.38 -12.57 -13.20
CA TYR A 645 0.41 -13.58 -12.78
C TYR A 645 1.10 -14.71 -12.01
N MET A 646 0.34 -15.41 -11.19
CA MET A 646 0.84 -16.54 -10.42
C MET A 646 0.83 -17.80 -11.28
N GLY A 647 2.01 -18.30 -11.62
CA GLY A 647 2.21 -19.61 -12.24
C GLY A 647 2.56 -20.67 -11.19
N PRO A 648 2.73 -21.95 -11.61
CA PRO A 648 3.01 -23.07 -10.70
C PRO A 648 4.32 -22.91 -9.89
N LEU A 649 5.27 -22.16 -10.43
CA LEU A 649 6.61 -21.95 -9.81
C LEU A 649 6.78 -20.52 -9.21
N GLY A 650 5.69 -19.76 -9.06
CA GLY A 650 5.71 -18.40 -8.55
C GLY A 650 5.33 -17.34 -9.60
N TRP A 651 5.65 -16.07 -9.29
CA TRP A 651 5.28 -14.92 -10.11
C TRP A 651 5.97 -14.90 -11.47
N LYS A 652 5.18 -14.77 -12.54
CA LYS A 652 5.62 -14.59 -13.92
C LYS A 652 5.15 -13.25 -14.45
N ILE A 653 5.96 -12.58 -15.25
CA ILE A 653 5.57 -11.34 -15.93
C ILE A 653 4.48 -11.67 -16.96
N LEU A 654 3.40 -10.90 -16.94
CA LEU A 654 2.35 -10.97 -17.95
C LEU A 654 2.85 -10.22 -19.21
N PRO A 655 2.95 -10.90 -20.38
CA PRO A 655 3.35 -10.24 -21.61
C PRO A 655 2.40 -9.10 -21.99
N ASP A 656 2.91 -8.02 -22.58
CA ASP A 656 2.07 -6.89 -23.00
C ASP A 656 1.02 -7.29 -24.05
N GLU A 657 1.28 -8.34 -24.83
CA GLU A 657 0.34 -8.92 -25.80
C GLU A 657 -0.94 -9.47 -25.13
N ASN A 658 -0.83 -9.92 -23.87
CA ASN A 658 -1.96 -10.43 -23.10
C ASN A 658 -2.82 -9.31 -22.50
N ARG A 659 -2.36 -8.06 -22.55
CA ARG A 659 -3.14 -6.88 -22.17
C ARG A 659 -3.74 -6.25 -23.42
N LEU A 660 -4.93 -6.72 -23.79
CA LEU A 660 -5.58 -6.38 -25.05
C LEU A 660 -6.06 -4.93 -25.12
N ALA A 661 -6.54 -4.38 -24.01
CA ALA A 661 -7.01 -3.01 -23.89
C ALA A 661 -6.79 -2.47 -22.47
N ASP A 662 -6.55 -1.16 -22.36
CA ASP A 662 -6.46 -0.42 -21.11
C ASP A 662 -7.03 0.98 -21.29
N THR A 663 -8.19 1.25 -20.71
CA THR A 663 -8.86 2.55 -20.76
C THR A 663 -8.75 3.32 -19.44
N THR A 664 -7.95 2.84 -18.46
CA THR A 664 -7.78 3.48 -17.15
C THR A 664 -6.89 4.72 -17.18
N SER A 665 -6.31 5.06 -18.34
CA SER A 665 -5.29 6.11 -18.44
C SER A 665 -4.20 5.96 -17.37
N HIS A 666 -3.69 4.74 -17.21
CA HIS A 666 -2.68 4.38 -16.20
C HIS A 666 -3.16 4.56 -14.74
N PHE A 667 -4.38 4.14 -14.44
CA PHE A 667 -5.03 4.25 -13.11
C PHE A 667 -5.23 5.69 -12.62
N THR A 668 -5.36 6.64 -13.55
CA THR A 668 -5.71 8.02 -13.20
C THR A 668 -7.23 8.27 -13.28
N SER A 669 -7.94 7.47 -14.07
CA SER A 669 -9.40 7.50 -14.19
C SER A 669 -9.98 6.09 -14.21
N SER A 670 -11.25 5.96 -13.85
CA SER A 670 -11.97 4.70 -13.98
C SER A 670 -11.94 4.21 -15.41
N GLY A 671 -11.80 2.91 -15.58
CA GLY A 671 -11.68 2.31 -16.91
C GLY A 671 -11.59 0.79 -16.86
N ILE A 672 -11.62 0.18 -18.02
CA ILE A 672 -11.59 -1.26 -18.22
C ILE A 672 -10.23 -1.69 -18.74
N VAL A 673 -9.66 -2.72 -18.09
CA VAL A 673 -8.48 -3.42 -18.58
C VAL A 673 -8.93 -4.80 -19.04
N THR A 674 -8.70 -5.13 -20.31
CA THR A 674 -9.00 -6.44 -20.88
C THR A 674 -7.74 -7.28 -20.90
N LEU A 675 -7.78 -8.42 -20.22
CA LEU A 675 -6.66 -9.36 -20.11
C LEU A 675 -7.00 -10.69 -20.79
N ASP A 676 -6.02 -11.29 -21.45
CA ASP A 676 -6.05 -12.68 -21.90
C ASP A 676 -5.19 -13.50 -20.93
N LEU A 677 -5.82 -14.32 -20.08
CA LEU A 677 -5.14 -15.02 -19.02
C LEU A 677 -4.30 -16.17 -19.59
N PRO A 678 -3.00 -16.28 -19.23
CA PRO A 678 -2.14 -17.37 -19.69
C PRO A 678 -2.64 -18.74 -19.21
N SER A 679 -2.40 -19.75 -20.04
CA SER A 679 -2.88 -21.12 -19.77
C SER A 679 -2.19 -21.82 -18.59
N ASP A 680 -1.05 -21.30 -18.14
CA ASP A 680 -0.25 -21.79 -17.03
C ASP A 680 -0.47 -21.01 -15.71
N ILE A 681 -1.50 -20.16 -15.65
CA ILE A 681 -1.92 -19.52 -14.40
C ILE A 681 -2.41 -20.60 -13.41
N SER A 682 -2.01 -20.53 -12.16
CA SER A 682 -2.30 -21.53 -11.13
C SER A 682 -3.02 -20.91 -9.95
N SER A 683 -3.98 -21.66 -9.39
CA SER A 683 -4.66 -21.34 -8.12
C SER A 683 -3.98 -22.00 -6.92
N GLU A 684 -3.09 -22.96 -7.17
CA GLU A 684 -2.30 -23.62 -6.13
C GLU A 684 -1.00 -22.86 -5.91
N THR A 685 -0.92 -22.17 -4.81
CA THR A 685 0.26 -21.36 -4.43
C THR A 685 0.39 -21.30 -2.91
N GLU A 686 1.62 -21.23 -2.43
CA GLU A 686 1.94 -21.00 -1.02
C GLU A 686 2.27 -19.52 -0.74
N LEU A 687 2.62 -18.76 -1.79
CA LEU A 687 2.93 -17.33 -1.69
C LEU A 687 1.72 -16.45 -1.43
N MET A 688 0.53 -16.90 -1.80
CA MET A 688 -0.73 -16.18 -1.68
C MET A 688 -1.81 -17.14 -1.16
N PRO A 689 -2.91 -16.63 -0.62
CA PRO A 689 -4.04 -17.48 -0.22
C PRO A 689 -4.45 -18.42 -1.35
N SER A 690 -4.55 -19.72 -1.04
CA SER A 690 -4.87 -20.77 -2.02
C SER A 690 -6.31 -20.72 -2.52
N GLY A 691 -6.59 -21.29 -3.71
CA GLY A 691 -7.93 -21.37 -4.30
C GLY A 691 -8.30 -20.17 -5.18
N TYR A 692 -7.39 -19.23 -5.40
CA TYR A 692 -7.58 -18.05 -6.26
C TYR A 692 -6.48 -17.95 -7.31
N TYR A 693 -6.83 -17.46 -8.47
CA TYR A 693 -5.87 -17.13 -9.53
C TYR A 693 -5.41 -15.68 -9.34
N TRP A 694 -4.12 -15.49 -9.07
CA TRP A 694 -3.59 -14.20 -8.66
C TRP A 694 -2.96 -13.42 -9.80
N ILE A 695 -3.33 -12.16 -9.90
CA ILE A 695 -2.70 -11.15 -10.75
C ILE A 695 -2.07 -10.12 -9.83
N ARG A 696 -0.82 -9.74 -10.12
CA ARG A 696 -0.08 -8.71 -9.39
C ARG A 696 0.17 -7.52 -10.30
N ILE A 697 -0.09 -6.33 -9.79
CA ILE A 697 0.19 -5.05 -10.44
C ILE A 697 1.18 -4.31 -9.56
N SER A 698 2.34 -3.93 -10.15
CA SER A 698 3.40 -3.26 -9.42
C SER A 698 3.79 -1.97 -10.14
N PRO A 699 3.82 -0.81 -9.44
CA PRO A 699 4.25 0.45 -10.04
C PRO A 699 5.76 0.50 -10.22
N LYS A 700 6.24 1.17 -11.27
CA LYS A 700 7.65 1.49 -11.45
C LYS A 700 7.98 2.80 -10.75
N GLY A 701 9.06 2.81 -9.97
CA GLY A 701 9.49 4.02 -9.25
C GLY A 701 8.43 4.57 -8.30
N ASP A 702 8.24 5.88 -8.31
CA ASP A 702 7.27 6.58 -7.46
C ASP A 702 5.88 6.78 -8.10
N PHE A 703 5.61 6.07 -9.18
CA PHE A 703 4.32 6.11 -9.89
C PHE A 703 3.09 5.88 -9.00
N TRP A 704 3.25 5.11 -7.93
CA TRP A 704 2.19 4.86 -6.95
C TRP A 704 1.59 6.13 -6.33
N ARG A 705 2.35 7.24 -6.31
CA ARG A 705 1.88 8.54 -5.78
C ARG A 705 0.93 9.25 -6.71
N GLU A 706 0.97 8.92 -7.98
CA GLU A 706 0.25 9.60 -9.05
C GLU A 706 -1.13 8.99 -9.32
N CYS A 707 -1.34 7.73 -8.91
CA CYS A 707 -2.57 6.99 -9.17
C CYS A 707 -3.75 7.49 -8.35
N SER A 708 -4.95 7.33 -8.91
CA SER A 708 -6.20 7.54 -8.19
C SER A 708 -6.42 6.48 -7.12
N ARG A 709 -7.24 6.81 -6.13
CA ARG A 709 -7.66 5.84 -5.10
C ARG A 709 -8.67 4.86 -5.70
N LEU A 710 -8.50 3.58 -5.34
CA LEU A 710 -9.39 2.50 -5.74
C LEU A 710 -10.65 2.49 -4.88
N LEU A 711 -11.81 2.39 -5.51
CA LEU A 711 -13.08 2.10 -4.84
C LEU A 711 -13.35 0.59 -4.84
N THR A 712 -13.27 -0.04 -6.01
CA THR A 712 -13.41 -1.48 -6.18
C THR A 712 -13.00 -1.91 -7.59
N VAL A 713 -12.98 -3.22 -7.84
CA VAL A 713 -12.73 -3.80 -9.18
C VAL A 713 -13.86 -4.78 -9.50
N PHE A 714 -14.50 -4.61 -10.64
CA PHE A 714 -15.52 -5.52 -11.15
C PHE A 714 -15.03 -6.28 -12.37
N THR A 715 -15.61 -7.44 -12.59
CA THR A 715 -15.53 -8.21 -13.85
C THR A 715 -16.81 -8.00 -14.65
N GLN A 716 -16.90 -8.60 -15.83
CA GLN A 716 -18.09 -8.57 -16.69
C GLN A 716 -18.56 -7.15 -17.04
N SER A 717 -17.61 -6.24 -17.23
CA SER A 717 -17.89 -4.83 -17.49
C SER A 717 -17.53 -4.48 -18.92
N LEU A 718 -18.27 -3.53 -19.51
CA LEU A 718 -18.07 -3.06 -20.86
C LEU A 718 -18.36 -1.56 -21.00
N GLU A 719 -17.80 -0.95 -22.05
CA GLU A 719 -18.06 0.44 -22.43
C GLU A 719 -19.26 0.48 -23.37
N VAL A 720 -20.18 1.39 -23.07
CA VAL A 720 -21.37 1.65 -23.88
C VAL A 720 -21.40 3.12 -24.34
N LYS A 721 -21.94 3.39 -25.52
CA LYS A 721 -22.08 4.72 -26.10
C LYS A 721 -23.56 4.98 -26.37
N ARG A 722 -24.04 6.20 -26.05
CA ARG A 722 -25.39 6.62 -26.32
C ARG A 722 -25.67 6.66 -27.81
N VAL A 723 -26.78 6.11 -28.21
CA VAL A 723 -27.28 6.17 -29.57
C VAL A 723 -27.98 7.53 -29.75
N CYS A 724 -27.37 8.43 -30.49
CA CYS A 724 -27.96 9.73 -30.79
C CYS A 724 -28.77 9.66 -32.11
N GLY A 725 -30.07 9.98 -32.04
CA GLY A 725 -30.88 10.27 -33.24
C GLY A 725 -30.42 11.58 -33.89
N PHE A 726 -30.59 11.71 -35.20
CA PHE A 726 -30.19 12.90 -35.99
C PHE A 726 -30.89 14.22 -35.56
N GLU A 727 -31.99 14.12 -34.81
CA GLU A 727 -32.81 15.27 -34.38
C GLU A 727 -32.54 15.72 -32.94
N ASP A 728 -31.79 14.95 -32.18
CA ASP A 728 -31.52 15.22 -30.76
C ASP A 728 -30.37 16.20 -30.57
N GLY A 729 -30.62 17.48 -30.82
CA GLY A 729 -29.70 18.55 -30.40
C GLY A 729 -29.55 18.74 -28.89
N LEU A 730 -29.99 17.78 -28.10
CA LEU A 730 -30.15 17.90 -26.64
C LEU A 730 -29.38 16.83 -25.85
N ILE A 731 -28.12 16.63 -26.15
CA ILE A 731 -27.24 16.03 -25.14
C ILE A 731 -26.82 17.13 -24.17
N GLN A 732 -27.71 17.63 -23.36
CA GLN A 732 -27.38 18.64 -22.35
C GLN A 732 -27.06 18.01 -20.99
N ASP A 733 -27.57 16.80 -20.73
CA ASP A 733 -27.40 16.17 -19.42
C ASP A 733 -26.65 14.84 -19.56
N HIS A 734 -25.52 14.73 -18.89
CA HIS A 734 -24.85 13.46 -18.65
C HIS A 734 -25.82 12.53 -17.92
N CYS A 735 -25.81 11.25 -18.30
CA CYS A 735 -26.61 10.25 -17.63
C CYS A 735 -26.05 10.02 -16.22
N LYS A 736 -26.85 10.32 -15.19
CA LYS A 736 -26.45 10.13 -13.77
C LYS A 736 -26.15 8.66 -13.49
N PRO A 737 -25.39 8.36 -12.45
CA PRO A 737 -25.20 6.98 -11.99
C PRO A 737 -26.56 6.25 -11.81
N LYS A 738 -26.59 4.98 -12.15
CA LYS A 738 -27.79 4.11 -12.06
C LYS A 738 -28.92 4.44 -13.04
N CYS A 739 -28.64 5.14 -14.13
CA CYS A 739 -29.63 5.35 -15.17
C CYS A 739 -29.77 4.13 -16.08
N ILE A 740 -28.65 3.49 -16.47
CA ILE A 740 -28.64 2.29 -17.30
C ILE A 740 -28.90 1.08 -16.40
N LYS A 741 -30.08 0.44 -16.56
CA LYS A 741 -30.56 -0.60 -15.65
C LYS A 741 -30.80 -1.95 -16.29
N GLU A 742 -31.05 -2.00 -17.58
CA GLU A 742 -31.47 -3.22 -18.27
C GLU A 742 -31.02 -3.26 -19.73
N LEU A 743 -31.01 -4.46 -20.28
CA LEU A 743 -30.83 -4.68 -21.70
C LEU A 743 -32.16 -4.48 -22.43
N THR A 744 -32.16 -3.78 -23.57
CA THR A 744 -33.35 -3.62 -24.42
C THR A 744 -33.89 -4.97 -24.89
N LYS A 745 -33.02 -5.96 -25.09
CA LYS A 745 -33.35 -7.35 -25.35
C LYS A 745 -32.69 -8.22 -24.31
N SER A 746 -33.47 -9.06 -23.61
CA SER A 746 -32.94 -9.97 -22.62
C SER A 746 -31.94 -10.95 -23.25
N VAL A 747 -30.80 -11.15 -22.59
CA VAL A 747 -29.78 -12.11 -22.98
C VAL A 747 -29.69 -13.16 -21.88
N ALA A 748 -29.71 -14.44 -22.27
CA ALA A 748 -29.71 -15.54 -21.31
C ALA A 748 -28.45 -15.50 -20.43
N GLY A 749 -28.66 -15.61 -19.12
CA GLY A 749 -27.57 -15.59 -18.13
C GLY A 749 -27.15 -14.21 -17.60
N ILE A 750 -27.77 -13.13 -18.08
CA ILE A 750 -27.57 -11.78 -17.51
C ILE A 750 -28.84 -11.42 -16.73
N SER A 751 -28.68 -11.17 -15.43
CA SER A 751 -29.79 -10.84 -14.52
C SER A 751 -30.02 -9.36 -14.39
N SER A 752 -28.97 -8.57 -14.31
CA SER A 752 -29.02 -7.14 -14.03
C SER A 752 -27.86 -6.37 -14.67
N VAL A 753 -28.05 -5.08 -14.85
CA VAL A 753 -27.06 -4.14 -15.38
C VAL A 753 -26.85 -3.01 -14.36
N TYR A 754 -25.60 -2.70 -14.07
CA TYR A 754 -25.24 -1.65 -13.11
C TYR A 754 -24.32 -0.61 -13.73
N GLN A 755 -24.63 0.66 -13.51
CA GLN A 755 -23.80 1.82 -13.85
C GLN A 755 -23.42 2.54 -12.56
N PHE A 756 -22.11 2.63 -12.28
CA PHE A 756 -21.61 3.22 -11.04
C PHE A 756 -21.24 4.69 -11.16
N GLU A 757 -20.84 5.11 -12.35
CA GLU A 757 -20.37 6.46 -12.61
C GLU A 757 -21.26 7.17 -13.63
N GLU A 758 -21.17 8.51 -13.67
CA GLU A 758 -21.82 9.30 -14.68
C GLU A 758 -21.31 8.99 -16.09
N SER A 759 -22.13 9.17 -17.09
CA SER A 759 -21.69 9.14 -18.47
C SER A 759 -20.74 10.31 -18.78
N PHE A 760 -19.84 10.11 -19.73
CA PHE A 760 -18.79 11.06 -20.06
C PHE A 760 -18.57 11.22 -21.56
N GLY A 761 -17.94 12.32 -21.98
CA GLY A 761 -17.45 12.53 -23.35
C GLY A 761 -18.51 12.91 -24.36
N GLY A 762 -19.77 13.11 -23.97
CA GLY A 762 -20.83 13.58 -24.86
C GLY A 762 -20.62 15.02 -25.31
N LYS A 763 -20.92 15.30 -26.58
CA LYS A 763 -20.85 16.64 -27.14
C LYS A 763 -22.14 17.00 -27.84
N VAL A 764 -22.62 18.18 -27.56
CA VAL A 764 -23.79 18.77 -28.25
C VAL A 764 -23.42 19.12 -29.67
N ARG A 765 -24.39 19.07 -30.60
CA ARG A 765 -24.20 19.55 -31.96
C ARG A 765 -23.66 21.00 -31.94
N GLU A 766 -22.65 21.26 -32.74
CA GLU A 766 -22.01 22.58 -32.83
C GLU A 766 -22.97 23.61 -33.36
N THR A 767 -23.11 24.75 -32.67
CA THR A 767 -23.90 25.90 -33.15
C THR A 767 -23.15 26.66 -34.25
N ASP A 768 -23.86 27.40 -35.10
CA ASP A 768 -23.23 28.18 -36.16
C ASP A 768 -22.18 29.19 -35.65
N ASN A 769 -22.40 29.77 -34.47
CA ASN A 769 -21.44 30.70 -33.86
C ASN A 769 -20.17 29.97 -33.41
N LYS A 770 -20.30 28.79 -32.80
CA LYS A 770 -19.14 27.94 -32.41
C LYS A 770 -18.39 27.46 -33.64
N MET A 771 -19.09 27.05 -34.68
CA MET A 771 -18.49 26.63 -35.95
C MET A 771 -17.68 27.78 -36.57
N ARG A 772 -18.25 29.01 -36.65
CA ARG A 772 -17.55 30.19 -37.15
C ARG A 772 -16.29 30.49 -36.37
N MET A 773 -16.36 30.44 -35.03
CA MET A 773 -15.20 30.60 -34.14
C MET A 773 -14.13 29.55 -34.41
N ARG A 774 -14.50 28.29 -34.44
CA ARG A 774 -13.58 27.16 -34.72
C ARG A 774 -12.90 27.30 -36.09
N VAL A 775 -13.66 27.69 -37.12
CA VAL A 775 -13.10 27.86 -38.45
C VAL A 775 -12.15 29.07 -38.53
N ALA A 776 -12.46 30.16 -37.83
CA ALA A 776 -11.57 31.31 -37.71
C ALA A 776 -10.25 30.92 -37.00
N GLU A 777 -10.32 30.20 -35.89
CA GLU A 777 -9.14 29.69 -35.20
C GLU A 777 -8.34 28.70 -36.06
N TYR A 778 -9.05 27.80 -36.78
CA TYR A 778 -8.41 26.88 -37.72
C TYR A 778 -7.63 27.61 -38.82
N LEU A 779 -8.16 28.72 -39.37
CA LEU A 779 -7.44 29.53 -40.31
C LEU A 779 -6.18 30.17 -39.71
N TYR A 780 -6.23 30.51 -38.43
CA TYR A 780 -5.11 31.10 -37.70
C TYR A 780 -3.99 30.07 -37.47
N HIS A 781 -4.24 28.98 -36.77
CA HIS A 781 -3.22 28.00 -36.39
C HIS A 781 -3.07 26.84 -37.39
N ARG A 782 -4.00 26.65 -38.34
CA ARG A 782 -3.99 25.58 -39.37
C ARG A 782 -3.76 24.17 -38.75
N ASN A 783 -4.35 23.90 -37.59
CA ASN A 783 -4.25 22.67 -36.84
C ASN A 783 -2.80 22.30 -36.47
N ARG A 784 -1.93 23.29 -36.26
CA ARG A 784 -0.53 23.13 -35.84
C ARG A 784 -0.20 24.04 -34.68
N GLY A 785 0.46 23.54 -33.65
CA GLY A 785 0.97 24.32 -32.53
C GLY A 785 2.38 24.86 -32.87
N VAL A 786 2.47 26.07 -33.39
CA VAL A 786 3.73 26.73 -33.74
C VAL A 786 4.13 27.73 -32.66
N CYS A 787 3.18 28.52 -32.20
CA CYS A 787 3.38 29.45 -31.09
C CYS A 787 2.58 29.01 -29.85
N THR A 788 2.81 29.64 -28.72
CA THR A 788 2.10 29.35 -27.47
C THR A 788 0.60 29.57 -27.59
N GLU A 789 0.20 30.64 -28.30
CA GLU A 789 -1.20 30.95 -28.51
C GLU A 789 -1.92 29.91 -29.37
N ASP A 790 -1.26 29.36 -30.42
CA ASP A 790 -1.82 28.24 -31.19
C ASP A 790 -2.09 27.02 -30.28
N CYS A 791 -1.13 26.72 -29.42
CA CYS A 791 -1.25 25.60 -28.49
C CYS A 791 -2.41 25.80 -27.50
N GLU A 792 -2.56 27.03 -26.99
CA GLU A 792 -3.64 27.39 -26.08
C GLU A 792 -5.00 27.26 -26.74
N ARG A 793 -5.15 27.76 -27.99
CA ARG A 793 -6.38 27.67 -28.78
C ARG A 793 -6.75 26.24 -29.13
N LEU A 794 -5.78 25.43 -29.56
CA LEU A 794 -5.98 24.01 -29.86
C LEU A 794 -6.47 23.24 -28.63
N ILE A 795 -5.91 23.50 -27.42
CA ILE A 795 -6.34 22.86 -26.19
C ILE A 795 -7.77 23.27 -25.85
N LEU A 796 -8.06 24.57 -25.83
CA LEU A 796 -9.39 25.06 -25.46
C LEU A 796 -10.48 24.63 -26.45
N GLU A 797 -10.13 24.46 -27.73
CA GLU A 797 -11.04 23.92 -28.74
C GLU A 797 -11.38 22.45 -28.51
N HIS A 798 -10.34 21.65 -28.18
CA HIS A 798 -10.50 20.18 -28.07
C HIS A 798 -11.02 19.73 -26.70
N PHE A 799 -10.68 20.46 -25.64
CA PHE A 799 -11.03 20.16 -24.26
C PHE A 799 -11.93 21.25 -23.67
N PRO A 800 -13.23 21.19 -23.87
CA PRO A 800 -14.17 22.22 -23.38
C PRO A 800 -14.26 22.27 -21.85
N GLU A 801 -13.84 21.20 -21.16
CA GLU A 801 -13.72 21.13 -19.71
C GLU A 801 -12.60 22.01 -19.13
N VAL A 802 -11.66 22.45 -19.94
CA VAL A 802 -10.59 23.37 -19.53
C VAL A 802 -11.09 24.80 -19.60
N LEU A 803 -11.13 25.52 -18.48
CA LEU A 803 -11.57 26.91 -18.40
C LEU A 803 -10.55 27.87 -18.98
N LYS A 804 -9.28 27.67 -18.64
CA LYS A 804 -8.17 28.54 -19.01
C LYS A 804 -6.91 27.71 -19.18
N VAL A 805 -6.02 28.13 -20.07
CA VAL A 805 -4.74 27.47 -20.26
C VAL A 805 -3.64 28.49 -20.50
N LYS A 806 -2.43 28.24 -20.02
CA LYS A 806 -1.24 29.00 -20.34
C LYS A 806 -0.10 28.06 -20.72
N CYS A 807 0.58 28.41 -21.80
CA CYS A 807 1.74 27.73 -22.31
C CYS A 807 3.02 28.50 -21.96
N PHE A 808 4.00 27.85 -21.36
CA PHE A 808 5.31 28.43 -21.03
C PHE A 808 6.37 27.81 -21.94
N PRO A 809 6.94 28.59 -22.90
CA PRO A 809 7.99 28.06 -23.77
C PRO A 809 9.31 27.96 -23.03
N HIS A 810 10.11 26.95 -23.40
CA HIS A 810 11.45 26.69 -22.86
C HIS A 810 11.52 26.36 -21.36
N VAL A 811 10.39 25.95 -20.78
CA VAL A 811 10.29 25.57 -19.36
C VAL A 811 10.15 24.06 -19.24
N ARG A 812 10.94 23.47 -18.35
CA ARG A 812 10.85 22.07 -17.93
C ARG A 812 10.78 22.01 -16.41
N ILE A 813 9.92 21.15 -15.91
CA ILE A 813 9.92 20.73 -14.50
C ILE A 813 10.58 19.38 -14.44
N ASP A 814 11.63 19.24 -13.61
CA ASP A 814 12.24 17.95 -13.32
C ASP A 814 11.33 17.18 -12.35
N GLU A 815 10.76 16.08 -12.82
CA GLU A 815 9.81 15.26 -12.08
C GLU A 815 10.42 14.61 -10.83
N SER A 816 11.74 14.36 -10.85
CA SER A 816 12.44 13.73 -9.73
C SER A 816 12.75 14.70 -8.60
N THR A 817 13.02 15.98 -8.89
CA THR A 817 13.45 16.98 -7.92
C THR A 817 12.44 18.08 -7.68
N GLY A 818 11.38 18.17 -8.49
CA GLY A 818 10.41 19.27 -8.47
C GLY A 818 11.01 20.63 -8.87
N ARG A 819 12.29 20.65 -9.28
CA ARG A 819 12.96 21.88 -9.72
C ARG A 819 12.59 22.19 -11.16
N TYR A 820 12.48 23.48 -11.47
CA TYR A 820 12.20 23.92 -12.83
C TYR A 820 13.43 24.60 -13.44
N ASP A 821 13.53 24.46 -14.76
CA ASP A 821 14.53 25.12 -15.57
C ASP A 821 13.82 25.92 -16.66
N CYS A 822 14.10 27.21 -16.74
CA CYS A 822 13.53 28.14 -17.73
C CYS A 822 14.41 28.30 -18.98
N ALA A 823 15.48 27.51 -19.11
CA ALA A 823 16.42 27.62 -20.22
C ALA A 823 16.51 26.31 -21.04
N CYS A 824 15.43 25.53 -21.10
CA CYS A 824 15.37 24.27 -21.83
C CYS A 824 14.74 24.45 -23.22
N PRO A 825 15.51 24.74 -24.29
CA PRO A 825 14.97 24.85 -25.65
C PRO A 825 14.24 23.55 -26.07
N GLY A 826 13.11 23.72 -26.77
CA GLY A 826 12.33 22.60 -27.26
C GLY A 826 11.38 21.98 -26.21
N HIS A 827 11.33 22.52 -24.99
CA HIS A 827 10.34 22.12 -24.00
C HIS A 827 9.19 23.13 -23.94
N LEU A 828 7.99 22.63 -23.79
CA LEU A 828 6.76 23.42 -23.65
C LEU A 828 6.03 22.93 -22.39
N LEU A 829 5.93 23.80 -21.38
CA LEU A 829 5.13 23.54 -20.19
C LEU A 829 3.73 24.12 -20.40
N VAL A 830 2.71 23.29 -20.24
CA VAL A 830 1.30 23.63 -20.38
C VAL A 830 0.62 23.52 -19.03
N VAL A 831 -0.11 24.57 -18.65
CA VAL A 831 -0.83 24.63 -17.37
C VAL A 831 -2.29 24.92 -17.61
N PRO A 832 -3.15 23.89 -17.69
CA PRO A 832 -4.60 24.06 -17.81
C PRO A 832 -5.23 24.31 -16.45
N VAL A 833 -6.34 25.03 -16.42
CA VAL A 833 -7.15 25.35 -15.24
C VAL A 833 -8.55 24.80 -15.45
N SER A 834 -9.03 24.01 -14.49
CA SER A 834 -10.38 23.45 -14.49
C SER A 834 -11.42 24.49 -14.06
N PRO A 835 -12.71 24.32 -14.41
CA PRO A 835 -13.79 25.08 -13.81
C PRO A 835 -13.85 24.88 -12.30
N MET A 836 -14.29 25.90 -11.57
CA MET A 836 -14.33 25.93 -10.12
C MET A 836 -15.49 25.17 -9.48
N PHE A 837 -16.52 24.95 -10.26
CA PHE A 837 -17.72 24.28 -9.79
C PHE A 837 -17.76 22.88 -10.35
N CYS A 838 -17.64 21.88 -9.49
CA CYS A 838 -18.01 20.51 -9.78
C CYS A 838 -19.32 20.21 -9.04
N ASP A 839 -20.32 19.72 -9.76
CA ASP A 839 -21.63 19.33 -9.20
C ASP A 839 -22.32 20.44 -8.37
N GLY A 840 -22.12 21.71 -8.77
CA GLY A 840 -22.68 22.87 -8.06
C GLY A 840 -21.93 23.24 -6.79
N THR A 841 -20.87 22.55 -6.42
CA THR A 841 -20.02 22.88 -5.28
C THR A 841 -18.77 23.64 -5.70
N PHE A 842 -18.40 24.65 -4.90
CA PHE A 842 -17.21 25.47 -5.14
C PHE A 842 -15.95 24.72 -4.70
N GLN A 843 -14.99 24.61 -5.60
CA GLN A 843 -13.65 24.05 -5.31
C GLN A 843 -12.63 25.18 -5.13
N TRP A 844 -11.87 25.16 -4.05
CA TRP A 844 -10.87 26.17 -3.73
C TRP A 844 -9.58 26.04 -4.53
N ASP A 845 -9.22 24.81 -4.92
CA ASP A 845 -8.03 24.45 -5.70
C ASP A 845 -8.42 23.50 -6.85
N PRO A 846 -9.12 24.02 -7.90
CA PRO A 846 -9.63 23.17 -8.96
C PRO A 846 -8.50 22.63 -9.82
N CYS A 847 -8.28 21.33 -9.76
CA CYS A 847 -7.30 20.62 -10.57
C CYS A 847 -7.98 19.90 -11.74
N VAL A 848 -7.35 19.94 -12.88
CA VAL A 848 -7.71 19.10 -14.02
C VAL A 848 -7.32 17.67 -13.70
N SER A 849 -8.18 16.70 -13.99
CA SER A 849 -7.90 15.29 -13.72
C SER A 849 -6.65 14.80 -14.46
N GLY A 850 -5.92 13.85 -13.86
CA GLY A 850 -4.71 13.31 -14.45
C GLY A 850 -4.91 12.71 -15.85
N SER A 851 -6.07 12.11 -16.12
CA SER A 851 -6.44 11.60 -17.44
C SER A 851 -6.57 12.70 -18.49
N VAL A 852 -7.18 13.82 -18.13
CA VAL A 852 -7.31 14.98 -19.04
C VAL A 852 -5.94 15.60 -19.30
N LEU A 853 -5.06 15.72 -18.28
CA LEU A 853 -3.68 16.18 -18.47
C LEU A 853 -2.91 15.33 -19.48
N LEU A 854 -3.04 13.99 -19.37
CA LEU A 854 -2.44 13.04 -20.32
C LEU A 854 -3.01 13.21 -21.73
N ASN A 855 -4.32 13.32 -21.85
CA ASN A 855 -4.99 13.51 -23.14
C ASN A 855 -4.57 14.83 -23.78
N ILE A 856 -4.46 15.92 -23.00
CA ILE A 856 -3.95 17.22 -23.49
C ILE A 856 -2.52 17.06 -24.01
N ARG A 857 -1.65 16.39 -23.26
CA ARG A 857 -0.26 16.13 -23.66
C ARG A 857 -0.20 15.37 -24.99
N ASP A 858 -0.87 14.23 -25.07
CA ASP A 858 -0.84 13.36 -26.25
C ASP A 858 -1.45 14.06 -27.49
N TYR A 859 -2.55 14.76 -27.30
CA TYR A 859 -3.16 15.57 -28.35
C TYR A 859 -2.20 16.65 -28.84
N LEU A 860 -1.65 17.45 -27.92
CA LEU A 860 -0.78 18.56 -28.30
C LEU A 860 0.56 18.05 -28.88
N GLN A 861 1.12 16.94 -28.37
CA GLN A 861 2.31 16.32 -28.93
C GLN A 861 2.12 15.88 -30.39
N SER A 862 0.88 15.53 -30.78
CA SER A 862 0.52 15.24 -32.19
C SER A 862 0.47 16.47 -33.08
N LYS A 863 0.31 17.71 -32.51
CA LYS A 863 0.13 18.97 -33.23
C LYS A 863 1.39 19.84 -33.29
N VAL A 864 2.33 19.61 -32.33
CA VAL A 864 3.62 20.30 -32.29
C VAL A 864 4.70 19.56 -33.06
N SER A 865 5.86 20.19 -33.24
CA SER A 865 7.03 19.51 -33.81
C SER A 865 7.41 18.27 -33.03
N ARG A 866 7.87 17.21 -33.71
CA ARG A 866 8.37 15.97 -33.04
C ARG A 866 9.56 16.21 -32.11
N ILE A 867 10.29 17.31 -32.32
CA ILE A 867 11.44 17.68 -31.47
C ILE A 867 10.95 18.36 -30.19
N ALA A 868 9.78 18.99 -30.21
CA ALA A 868 9.21 19.64 -29.04
C ALA A 868 8.69 18.60 -28.04
N LYS A 869 9.05 18.77 -26.77
CA LYS A 869 8.58 17.96 -25.65
C LYS A 869 7.52 18.73 -24.88
N VAL A 870 6.31 18.19 -24.85
CA VAL A 870 5.18 18.80 -24.13
C VAL A 870 5.08 18.16 -22.74
N GLN A 871 5.07 19.01 -21.70
CA GLN A 871 4.78 18.64 -20.32
C GLN A 871 3.51 19.39 -19.90
N VAL A 872 2.55 18.68 -19.31
CA VAL A 872 1.27 19.25 -18.87
C VAL A 872 1.13 19.00 -17.37
N VAL A 873 0.91 20.09 -16.62
CA VAL A 873 0.81 20.03 -15.16
C VAL A 873 -0.33 20.91 -14.66
N ASN A 874 -0.91 20.57 -13.52
CA ASN A 874 -1.86 21.43 -12.84
C ASN A 874 -1.18 22.72 -12.33
N PRO A 875 -1.91 23.84 -12.15
CA PRO A 875 -1.40 25.06 -11.53
C PRO A 875 -0.84 24.75 -10.13
N PHE A 876 0.16 25.51 -9.74
CA PHE A 876 0.60 25.52 -8.36
C PHE A 876 -0.27 26.51 -7.57
N PHE A 877 -0.95 26.03 -6.52
CA PHE A 877 -1.84 26.88 -5.73
C PHE A 877 -1.11 27.42 -4.48
N ASP A 878 -0.84 28.74 -4.51
CA ASP A 878 -0.35 29.47 -3.33
C ASP A 878 -1.54 29.79 -2.42
N LYS A 879 -1.63 29.17 -1.27
CA LYS A 879 -2.72 29.38 -0.31
C LYS A 879 -2.42 30.63 0.53
N LEU A 880 -3.34 31.60 0.47
CA LEU A 880 -3.21 32.86 1.19
C LEU A 880 -4.10 32.88 2.44
N GLN A 881 -3.53 33.20 3.58
CA GLN A 881 -4.24 33.39 4.82
C GLN A 881 -4.01 34.81 5.35
N VAL A 882 -5.10 35.53 5.55
CA VAL A 882 -5.10 36.90 6.08
C VAL A 882 -5.18 36.84 7.61
N ARG A 883 -4.35 37.64 8.26
CA ARG A 883 -4.44 37.93 9.69
C ARG A 883 -4.66 39.40 9.88
N CYS A 884 -5.79 39.76 10.48
CA CYS A 884 -6.12 41.17 10.76
C CYS A 884 -6.92 41.31 12.05
N ASN A 885 -6.65 42.42 12.73
CA ASN A 885 -7.47 42.90 13.80
C ASN A 885 -8.31 44.07 13.28
N VAL A 886 -9.63 43.97 13.36
CA VAL A 886 -10.57 44.96 12.84
C VAL A 886 -11.33 45.60 13.98
N LYS A 887 -11.75 46.85 13.80
CA LYS A 887 -12.69 47.54 14.66
C LYS A 887 -14.01 47.65 13.90
N LEU A 888 -15.07 47.09 14.47
CA LEU A 888 -16.39 47.11 13.85
C LEU A 888 -17.19 48.38 14.26
N LYS A 889 -17.95 48.93 13.30
CA LYS A 889 -18.84 50.08 13.54
C LYS A 889 -20.04 49.73 14.41
N HIS A 890 -20.59 48.53 14.24
CA HIS A 890 -21.76 48.05 14.98
C HIS A 890 -21.45 46.63 15.50
N ARG A 891 -21.94 46.32 16.73
CA ARG A 891 -21.63 45.04 17.37
C ARG A 891 -22.81 44.07 17.39
N GLU A 892 -23.93 44.49 16.88
CA GLU A 892 -25.08 43.59 16.76
C GLU A 892 -24.70 42.47 15.75
N ASN A 893 -24.76 41.21 16.16
CA ASN A 893 -24.40 40.02 15.36
C ASN A 893 -22.89 39.95 14.95
N GLU A 894 -21.97 40.27 15.89
CA GLU A 894 -20.52 40.20 15.65
C GLU A 894 -20.07 38.93 14.90
N GLY A 895 -20.56 37.75 15.29
CA GLY A 895 -20.21 36.48 14.67
C GLY A 895 -20.62 36.38 13.20
N GLU A 896 -21.79 36.91 12.84
CA GLU A 896 -22.28 36.93 11.47
C GLU A 896 -21.49 37.92 10.60
N ILE A 897 -21.13 39.06 11.18
CA ILE A 897 -20.29 40.08 10.52
C ILE A 897 -18.89 39.52 10.22
N LEU A 898 -18.27 38.81 11.17
CA LEU A 898 -16.96 38.20 10.99
C LEU A 898 -16.99 37.06 9.95
N LEU A 899 -18.10 36.31 9.89
CA LEU A 899 -18.33 35.31 8.84
C LEU A 899 -18.43 35.96 7.46
N ASP A 900 -19.23 37.02 7.34
CA ASP A 900 -19.38 37.76 6.07
C ASP A 900 -18.05 38.39 5.64
N LEU A 901 -17.29 38.94 6.60
CA LEU A 901 -15.97 39.47 6.34
C LEU A 901 -15.00 38.40 5.81
N ASN A 902 -15.01 37.23 6.45
CA ASN A 902 -14.20 36.09 5.98
C ASN A 902 -14.59 35.67 4.56
N GLU A 903 -15.90 35.63 4.25
CA GLU A 903 -16.37 35.28 2.92
C GLU A 903 -16.00 36.34 1.88
N LYS A 904 -16.10 37.64 2.22
CA LYS A 904 -15.69 38.74 1.32
C LYS A 904 -14.19 38.74 1.05
N ILE A 905 -13.35 38.43 2.05
CA ILE A 905 -11.91 38.27 1.86
C ILE A 905 -11.65 37.06 0.97
N ASN A 906 -12.34 35.95 1.18
CA ASN A 906 -12.23 34.77 0.31
C ASN A 906 -12.60 35.11 -1.15
N ARG A 907 -13.66 35.83 -1.37
CA ARG A 907 -14.09 36.27 -2.70
C ARG A 907 -13.09 37.23 -3.35
N TYR A 908 -12.52 38.14 -2.59
CA TYR A 908 -11.49 39.06 -3.07
C TYR A 908 -10.22 38.36 -3.53
N LEU A 909 -9.74 37.40 -2.75
CA LEU A 909 -8.54 36.63 -3.03
C LEU A 909 -8.76 35.52 -4.06
N SER A 910 -10.00 35.13 -4.33
CA SER A 910 -10.30 34.06 -5.27
C SER A 910 -10.20 34.57 -6.70
N PRO A 911 -9.37 33.94 -7.55
CA PRO A 911 -9.21 34.34 -8.95
C PRO A 911 -10.46 34.14 -9.79
N TRP A 912 -11.47 33.53 -9.25
CA TRP A 912 -12.65 33.04 -9.95
C TRP A 912 -13.87 33.93 -9.83
N PHE A 913 -13.89 34.90 -8.94
CA PHE A 913 -14.99 35.85 -8.80
C PHE A 913 -14.70 37.15 -9.60
N PRO A 914 -15.28 37.32 -10.81
CA PRO A 914 -14.93 38.40 -11.70
C PRO A 914 -15.39 39.77 -11.21
N GLN A 915 -16.27 39.86 -10.22
CA GLN A 915 -16.90 41.10 -9.76
C GLN A 915 -16.07 41.87 -8.72
N VAL A 916 -15.08 41.28 -8.13
CA VAL A 916 -14.20 41.91 -7.16
C VAL A 916 -12.83 42.10 -7.83
N GLY A 917 -12.40 43.34 -8.02
CA GLY A 917 -11.21 43.72 -8.78
C GLY A 917 -9.90 43.16 -8.28
N GLY A 918 -9.77 41.83 -8.20
CA GLY A 918 -8.60 41.18 -7.68
C GLY A 918 -7.44 41.13 -8.65
N ILE A 919 -6.27 41.51 -8.16
CA ILE A 919 -4.96 41.43 -8.81
C ILE A 919 -4.48 39.99 -8.96
N THR A 920 -5.10 39.06 -8.24
CA THR A 920 -4.75 37.64 -8.12
C THR A 920 -5.23 36.75 -9.28
N LYS A 921 -5.88 37.33 -10.32
CA LYS A 921 -6.51 36.59 -11.44
C LYS A 921 -5.55 36.00 -12.46
N HIS A 922 -4.26 36.27 -12.32
CA HIS A 922 -3.25 35.97 -13.31
C HIS A 922 -2.29 34.89 -12.86
N PHE A 923 -1.76 34.16 -13.80
CA PHE A 923 -0.61 33.30 -13.54
C PHE A 923 0.58 34.14 -13.08
N GLY A 924 1.34 33.67 -12.08
CA GLY A 924 2.41 34.44 -11.47
C GLY A 924 1.90 35.69 -10.76
N TRP A 925 0.83 35.55 -10.01
CA TRP A 925 0.06 36.58 -9.32
C TRP A 925 0.92 37.54 -8.47
N LYS A 926 0.43 38.74 -8.30
CA LYS A 926 0.97 39.78 -7.43
C LYS A 926 -0.17 40.37 -6.60
N LEU A 927 0.05 40.57 -5.32
CA LEU A 927 -0.94 41.14 -4.40
C LEU A 927 -0.31 42.26 -3.58
N ASP A 928 -0.88 43.47 -3.66
CA ASP A 928 -0.51 44.59 -2.78
C ASP A 928 -1.31 44.48 -1.47
N LYS A 929 -0.59 44.43 -0.32
CA LYS A 929 -1.20 44.37 1.00
C LYS A 929 -2.07 45.58 1.30
N THR A 930 -1.67 46.75 0.79
CA THR A 930 -2.40 48.00 1.04
C THR A 930 -3.73 48.04 0.29
N GLU A 931 -3.82 47.43 -0.90
CA GLU A 931 -5.07 47.34 -1.62
C GLU A 931 -6.08 46.46 -0.93
N LEU A 932 -5.64 45.31 -0.42
CA LEU A 932 -6.53 44.42 0.35
C LEU A 932 -6.94 45.07 1.67
N LYS A 933 -6.03 45.77 2.39
CA LYS A 933 -6.35 46.55 3.59
C LYS A 933 -7.44 47.58 3.30
N SER A 934 -7.25 48.39 2.22
CA SER A 934 -8.22 49.41 1.80
C SER A 934 -9.56 48.80 1.37
N TYR A 935 -9.56 47.62 0.74
CA TYR A 935 -10.80 46.92 0.43
C TYR A 935 -11.56 46.53 1.71
N ILE A 936 -10.88 45.98 2.73
CA ILE A 936 -11.51 45.61 3.99
C ILE A 936 -12.08 46.88 4.67
N GLU A 937 -11.33 48.00 4.70
CA GLU A 937 -11.76 49.27 5.27
C GLU A 937 -12.94 49.91 4.51
N SER A 938 -13.11 49.59 3.23
CA SER A 938 -14.25 50.09 2.44
C SER A 938 -15.58 49.40 2.75
N LEU A 939 -15.60 48.34 3.55
CA LEU A 939 -16.84 47.65 3.91
C LEU A 939 -17.64 48.43 4.94
N ASP A 940 -18.96 48.54 4.75
CA ASP A 940 -19.85 49.38 5.52
C ASP A 940 -19.79 49.16 7.04
N TYR A 941 -19.49 47.98 7.50
CA TYR A 941 -19.47 47.57 8.90
C TYR A 941 -18.07 47.65 9.54
N VAL A 942 -17.01 47.90 8.76
CA VAL A 942 -15.64 48.06 9.26
C VAL A 942 -15.36 49.53 9.52
N ASP A 943 -14.88 49.89 10.69
CA ASP A 943 -14.43 51.20 11.05
C ASP A 943 -12.96 51.42 10.65
N GLN A 944 -12.08 50.50 11.09
CA GLN A 944 -10.65 50.56 10.85
C GLN A 944 -10.02 49.18 10.90
N VAL A 945 -8.98 48.95 10.10
CA VAL A 945 -8.09 47.78 10.16
C VAL A 945 -6.79 48.22 10.81
N MET A 946 -6.33 47.50 11.81
CA MET A 946 -5.12 47.83 12.56
C MET A 946 -3.84 47.57 11.76
N ASP A 947 -2.72 48.15 12.23
CA ASP A 947 -1.42 48.12 11.54
C ASP A 947 -0.73 46.73 11.58
N ASP A 948 -1.22 45.80 12.41
CA ASP A 948 -0.76 44.40 12.47
C ASP A 948 -1.33 43.51 11.35
N PHE A 949 -1.87 44.16 10.29
CA PHE A 949 -2.38 43.45 9.12
C PHE A 949 -1.26 42.67 8.40
N THR A 950 -1.41 41.35 8.33
CA THR A 950 -0.43 40.45 7.69
C THR A 950 -1.11 39.46 6.78
N ILE A 951 -0.44 39.07 5.69
CA ILE A 951 -0.87 38.02 4.79
C ILE A 951 0.20 36.94 4.78
N MET A 952 -0.21 35.74 5.14
CA MET A 952 0.65 34.56 5.13
C MET A 952 0.46 33.80 3.83
N LYS A 953 1.55 33.48 3.16
CA LYS A 953 1.56 32.63 1.98
C LYS A 953 2.01 31.24 2.38
N ILE A 954 1.19 30.22 2.11
CA ILE A 954 1.46 28.82 2.39
C ILE A 954 1.67 28.14 1.04
N ALA A 955 2.90 27.78 0.74
CA ALA A 955 3.23 26.99 -0.44
C ALA A 955 3.25 25.52 -0.03
N SER A 956 2.38 24.69 -0.62
CA SER A 956 2.43 23.25 -0.40
C SER A 956 3.20 22.59 -1.54
N THR A 957 4.38 22.07 -1.26
CA THR A 957 5.07 21.15 -2.17
C THR A 957 4.70 19.71 -1.79
N ASP A 958 4.37 18.88 -2.78
CA ASP A 958 3.94 17.48 -2.57
C ASP A 958 4.99 16.58 -1.90
N GLU A 959 6.25 16.98 -1.87
CA GLU A 959 7.35 16.19 -1.31
C GLU A 959 7.58 16.42 0.19
N GLN A 960 7.10 17.52 0.70
CA GLN A 960 7.27 17.82 2.11
C GLN A 960 5.91 17.85 2.78
N ARG A 961 5.61 16.76 3.49
CA ARG A 961 4.57 16.76 4.51
C ARG A 961 4.62 18.07 5.24
N PHE A 962 3.58 18.89 5.10
CA PHE A 962 3.33 20.04 5.96
C PHE A 962 4.61 20.58 6.64
N LEU A 963 5.64 20.84 5.87
CA LEU A 963 6.50 21.89 6.27
C LEU A 963 5.64 23.12 6.07
N VAL A 964 5.09 23.62 7.20
CA VAL A 964 4.86 25.02 7.39
C VAL A 964 6.24 25.67 7.20
N ASN A 965 6.79 25.47 6.02
CA ASN A 965 7.94 26.21 5.59
C ASN A 965 7.37 27.53 5.20
N LEU A 966 7.74 28.46 6.06
CA LEU A 966 7.74 29.84 5.73
C LEU A 966 6.35 30.47 5.86
N PHE A 967 5.99 30.65 7.11
CA PHE A 967 5.51 31.96 7.49
C PHE A 967 6.60 32.98 7.09
N GLU A 968 6.78 33.22 5.79
CA GLU A 968 7.37 34.45 5.38
C GLU A 968 6.37 35.53 5.82
N GLN A 969 6.57 36.05 7.01
CA GLN A 969 6.14 37.38 7.34
C GLN A 969 6.92 38.25 6.38
N SER A 970 6.44 38.39 5.15
CA SER A 970 7.08 39.30 4.25
C SER A 970 6.72 40.70 4.76
N GLU A 971 7.70 41.41 5.26
CA GLU A 971 7.63 42.86 5.48
C GLU A 971 7.42 43.59 4.16
N GLU A 972 7.53 42.83 3.03
CA GLU A 972 7.36 43.37 1.69
C GLU A 972 5.89 43.76 1.47
N ARG A 973 5.72 44.93 0.95
CA ARG A 973 4.39 45.48 0.56
C ARG A 973 3.73 44.63 -0.53
N LEU A 974 4.50 44.08 -1.46
CA LEU A 974 4.03 43.33 -2.63
C LEU A 974 4.36 41.84 -2.49
N LEU A 975 3.35 40.98 -2.43
CA LEU A 975 3.47 39.52 -2.45
C LEU A 975 3.47 39.00 -3.89
N HIS A 976 4.32 38.01 -4.14
CA HIS A 976 4.46 37.37 -5.46
C HIS A 976 4.15 35.88 -5.42
N GLY A 977 3.76 35.32 -6.57
CA GLY A 977 3.60 33.88 -6.76
C GLY A 977 4.92 33.11 -6.55
N SER A 978 4.79 31.89 -6.07
CA SER A 978 5.95 30.99 -5.85
C SER A 978 6.61 30.58 -7.17
N PHE A 979 5.81 30.43 -8.22
CA PHE A 979 6.25 30.08 -9.56
C PHE A 979 5.53 30.93 -10.63
N PRO A 980 6.07 31.03 -11.87
CA PRO A 980 5.38 31.72 -12.95
C PRO A 980 3.99 31.17 -13.29
N TRP A 981 3.74 29.89 -12.95
CA TRP A 981 2.46 29.20 -13.15
C TRP A 981 1.65 29.03 -11.87
N SER A 982 2.02 29.72 -10.81
CA SER A 982 1.23 29.70 -9.57
C SER A 982 -0.01 30.58 -9.67
N ILE A 983 -1.05 30.17 -8.97
CA ILE A 983 -2.31 30.88 -8.79
C ILE A 983 -2.56 31.04 -7.30
N ALA A 984 -2.90 32.29 -6.88
CA ALA A 984 -3.27 32.54 -5.50
C ALA A 984 -4.69 32.01 -5.23
N VAL A 985 -4.86 31.31 -4.12
CA VAL A 985 -6.17 30.86 -3.63
C VAL A 985 -6.31 31.17 -2.14
N PRO A 986 -7.47 31.58 -1.64
CA PRO A 986 -7.65 31.85 -0.23
C PRO A 986 -7.72 30.55 0.58
N MET A 987 -7.31 30.64 1.82
CA MET A 987 -7.66 29.64 2.85
C MET A 987 -9.13 29.80 3.22
N ARG A 988 -9.82 28.70 3.55
CA ARG A 988 -11.23 28.74 3.95
C ARG A 988 -11.51 29.67 5.13
N LYS A 989 -10.55 29.76 6.05
CA LYS A 989 -10.64 30.57 7.26
C LYS A 989 -9.43 31.49 7.37
N HIS A 990 -9.70 32.75 7.73
CA HIS A 990 -8.72 33.77 8.03
C HIS A 990 -8.68 34.07 9.52
N PHE A 991 -7.59 34.66 10.02
CA PHE A 991 -7.49 35.10 11.43
C PHE A 991 -8.03 36.53 11.52
N ILE A 992 -9.28 36.67 11.88
CA ILE A 992 -9.97 37.95 11.99
C ILE A 992 -10.46 38.11 13.43
N ASN A 993 -10.00 39.17 14.13
CA ASN A 993 -10.43 39.45 15.51
C ASN A 993 -11.01 40.88 15.60
N ASP A 994 -12.07 41.04 16.40
CA ASP A 994 -12.51 42.38 16.82
C ASP A 994 -11.72 42.79 18.06
N ILE A 995 -11.15 44.02 18.05
CA ILE A 995 -10.24 44.50 19.09
C ILE A 995 -10.96 44.74 20.39
N ASP A 996 -12.17 45.21 20.29
CA ASP A 996 -12.94 45.61 21.49
C ASP A 996 -13.52 44.41 22.23
N SER A 997 -13.69 43.25 21.58
CA SER A 997 -14.03 42.00 22.22
C SER A 997 -12.88 41.44 23.05
N ALA A 998 -11.64 41.69 22.64
CA ALA A 998 -10.44 41.29 23.37
C ALA A 998 -10.19 42.07 24.66
N ASN A 999 -10.64 43.33 24.72
CA ASN A 999 -10.44 44.22 25.92
C ASN A 999 -11.43 43.97 27.05
N ASN A 1000 -12.58 43.34 26.79
CA ASN A 1000 -13.64 43.10 27.81
C ASN A 1000 -13.54 41.78 28.55
N SER A 1001 -12.69 40.87 28.18
CA SER A 1001 -12.47 39.59 28.86
C SER A 1001 -11.15 39.63 29.65
N GLY A 1002 -11.19 40.03 30.92
CA GLY A 1002 -10.06 40.00 31.86
C GLY A 1002 -9.54 38.61 32.22
N SER A 1003 -9.67 37.65 31.33
CA SER A 1003 -9.03 36.36 31.40
C SER A 1003 -8.35 36.08 30.04
N ARG A 1004 -7.06 35.72 30.07
CA ARG A 1004 -6.34 35.17 28.95
C ARG A 1004 -7.11 34.00 28.31
N ARG A 1005 -8.12 34.28 27.51
CA ARG A 1005 -8.69 33.32 26.59
C ARG A 1005 -7.90 33.43 25.32
N VAL A 1006 -7.15 32.37 25.05
CA VAL A 1006 -6.50 32.08 23.79
C VAL A 1006 -7.57 32.14 22.67
N ASN A 1007 -7.45 33.17 21.82
CA ASN A 1007 -8.03 33.31 20.49
C ASN A 1007 -9.44 32.71 20.27
N ASN A 1008 -10.47 33.48 20.51
CA ASN A 1008 -11.79 33.24 19.96
C ASN A 1008 -11.98 33.94 18.61
N GLY A 1009 -10.93 34.27 17.85
CA GLY A 1009 -11.04 34.80 16.51
C GLY A 1009 -11.56 33.75 15.55
N TYR A 1010 -12.33 34.19 14.56
CA TYR A 1010 -12.71 33.34 13.44
C TYR A 1010 -11.47 33.01 12.64
N GLY A 1011 -11.03 31.76 12.65
CA GLY A 1011 -9.86 31.35 11.91
C GLY A 1011 -8.80 30.63 12.75
N GLY A 1012 -9.19 29.59 13.46
CA GLY A 1012 -8.21 28.63 13.97
C GLY A 1012 -7.59 27.90 12.77
N LEU A 1013 -6.25 27.71 12.80
CA LEU A 1013 -5.62 26.73 11.92
C LEU A 1013 -6.36 25.40 12.15
N GLU A 1014 -7.10 24.90 11.18
CA GLU A 1014 -7.47 23.50 11.15
C GLU A 1014 -6.19 22.75 10.85
N ILE A 1015 -5.47 22.41 11.89
CA ILE A 1015 -4.38 21.45 11.84
C ILE A 1015 -5.07 20.12 11.57
N GLY A 1016 -4.93 19.62 10.33
CA GLY A 1016 -5.33 18.26 10.03
C GLY A 1016 -4.70 17.32 11.07
N GLN A 1017 -5.31 16.19 11.35
CA GLN A 1017 -4.99 15.25 12.44
C GLN A 1017 -3.55 14.72 12.49
N THR A 1018 -2.62 15.27 11.72
CA THR A 1018 -1.24 14.83 11.60
C THR A 1018 -0.24 15.94 11.90
N PHE A 1019 -0.24 16.43 13.13
CA PHE A 1019 0.87 17.21 13.65
C PHE A 1019 1.84 16.29 14.40
N ILE A 1020 2.95 15.94 13.78
CA ILE A 1020 4.07 15.29 14.47
C ILE A 1020 5.01 16.41 14.95
N ILE A 1021 4.92 16.80 16.20
CA ILE A 1021 5.94 17.61 16.86
C ILE A 1021 7.17 16.72 17.01
N ARG A 1022 8.18 16.90 16.15
CA ARG A 1022 9.51 16.38 16.45
C ARG A 1022 10.08 17.22 17.60
N ARG A 1023 10.17 16.66 18.79
CA ARG A 1023 11.09 17.14 19.80
C ARG A 1023 12.51 17.04 19.23
N ARG A 1024 13.26 18.15 19.30
CA ARG A 1024 14.71 18.19 19.08
C ARG A 1024 15.44 17.27 20.03
#